data_da941fd3040e363c78d8f74a4c1bd58a
#
_entry.id   da941fd3040e363c78d8f74a4c1bd58a
#
_cell.length_a   1.000
_cell.length_b   1.000
_cell.length_c   1.000
_cell.angle_alpha   90.00
_cell.angle_beta   90.00
_cell.angle_gamma   90.00
#
_symmetry.space_group_name_H-M   'P 1'
#
loop_
_entity.id
_entity.type
_entity.pdbx_description
1 polymer ?
#
loop_
_entity_poly.entity_id
_entity_poly.type
_entity_poly.pdbx_seq_one_letter_code
_entity_poly.pdbx_strand_id
1 'polypeptide(L)'
;MTSISDSLTALVKRRAQLRDMFATHQFDALDTLLEQEHQVWLDGPNLPYTYLWHVNSLFDPAVPDADILSHLQSWVAAYPESYHAHHLTGQYWENAAARIRTSNGGEYVEDDRWMGAELARDLGVAAYLRASALHQRPALTFSRLFRLTCYLGEPQWLGVLLQGGEPLTYAQRQAQIEPELWEAGLQHLRNEGAPALVELPVALPAPLPAREEHEWEEPMHYWLRVTLATRPQDLAIRKECVYFLYPRWGGSHEAMAQFIDGPLCEALTEPERNSLRVTQCWDYLGYNVLLPDAQDTENVAYCRKTFDWLLTLELDVDVRAKVLRKYASFLSTYARTEEDGEIHWNKVDMQQAYDLMVEAWQVDLPESHPDEGMLDTLISCVNFAGIEDSFNLMPKFLERCQAWADSAYETAIAALASKFGFYGIAKGQFDSDALLARCRFMKSDTNFGQAAANLFESVSEEAGVFLLHEAASWGEVSSMASLGDLYSGYLSRMHGRDPSPYEDHEKSRYWKEVSAEKGHVVSMYNVAYNLINENDTLTPEQYQRASTLLFSVLRSPNLGRTVWQRSARELSTLWLFSNIAEDQAVCVDVVLPELWNDEDDANRDYAAGYYAYAFRNGAGVAQNSYLAKVWIDRALEISPDSQYNHDRANEIYQRSGMLGGVRAKMGFNRDKAKIDARGRAITFGDDAHQEHQ
;
A
#
# COMPACT_ATOMS: atom_id res chain seq x y z
N MET A 1 -1.80 28.05 31.44
CA MET A 1 -1.75 27.41 30.14
C MET A 1 -0.61 26.41 30.17
N THR A 2 -0.90 25.10 30.14
CA THR A 2 0.10 24.06 29.92
C THR A 2 0.74 24.29 28.58
N SER A 3 2.05 24.08 28.46
CA SER A 3 2.73 24.21 27.16
C SER A 3 2.26 23.11 26.19
N ILE A 4 2.31 23.36 24.88
CA ILE A 4 2.01 22.38 23.82
C ILE A 4 2.80 21.08 24.05
N SER A 5 4.06 21.19 24.45
CA SER A 5 4.94 20.07 24.78
C SER A 5 4.43 19.23 25.96
N ASP A 6 3.76 19.84 26.96
CA ASP A 6 3.33 19.11 28.14
C ASP A 6 2.11 18.21 27.88
N SER A 7 1.13 18.67 27.09
CA SER A 7 -0.07 17.88 26.78
C SER A 7 0.24 16.72 25.82
N LEU A 8 1.05 16.96 24.79
CA LEU A 8 1.49 15.91 23.86
C LEU A 8 2.36 14.87 24.58
N THR A 9 3.29 15.32 25.42
CA THR A 9 4.11 14.43 26.25
C THR A 9 3.26 13.54 27.16
N ALA A 10 2.20 14.10 27.75
CA ALA A 10 1.28 13.34 28.61
C ALA A 10 0.53 12.26 27.82
N LEU A 11 0.02 12.61 26.62
CA LEU A 11 -0.68 11.68 25.74
C LEU A 11 0.21 10.51 25.30
N VAL A 12 1.44 10.82 24.85
CA VAL A 12 2.44 9.83 24.42
C VAL A 12 2.87 8.94 25.58
N LYS A 13 3.11 9.50 26.76
CA LYS A 13 3.44 8.71 27.97
C LYS A 13 2.30 7.76 28.35
N ARG A 14 1.06 8.23 28.26
CA ARG A 14 -0.10 7.40 28.56
C ARG A 14 -0.18 6.21 27.62
N ARG A 15 -0.02 6.39 26.32
CA ARG A 15 0.01 5.31 25.34
C ARG A 15 1.14 4.32 25.63
N ALA A 16 2.35 4.79 25.87
CA ALA A 16 3.48 3.94 26.22
C ALA A 16 3.20 3.13 27.49
N GLN A 17 2.58 3.72 28.51
CA GLN A 17 2.15 3.03 29.71
C GLN A 17 1.13 1.92 29.40
N LEU A 18 0.09 2.19 28.61
CA LEU A 18 -0.92 1.17 28.23
C LEU A 18 -0.30 0.00 27.47
N ARG A 19 0.62 0.29 26.54
CA ARG A 19 1.37 -0.74 25.80
C ARG A 19 2.28 -1.59 26.70
N ASP A 20 2.97 -0.95 27.65
CA ASP A 20 3.79 -1.67 28.64
C ASP A 20 2.94 -2.58 29.54
N MET A 21 1.79 -2.09 30.02
CA MET A 21 0.83 -2.90 30.79
C MET A 21 0.33 -4.10 29.98
N PHE A 22 0.04 -3.90 28.68
CA PHE A 22 -0.38 -4.99 27.80
C PHE A 22 0.73 -6.03 27.62
N ALA A 23 1.96 -5.59 27.29
CA ALA A 23 3.11 -6.47 27.07
C ALA A 23 3.55 -7.21 28.36
N THR A 24 3.36 -6.59 29.53
CA THR A 24 3.73 -7.19 30.83
C THR A 24 2.58 -7.89 31.55
N HIS A 25 1.44 -8.10 30.84
CA HIS A 25 0.25 -8.78 31.35
C HIS A 25 -0.37 -8.14 32.61
N GLN A 26 -0.27 -6.83 32.77
CA GLN A 26 -0.95 -6.11 33.84
C GLN A 26 -2.42 -5.81 33.46
N PHE A 27 -3.15 -6.87 33.10
CA PHE A 27 -4.45 -6.76 32.46
C PHE A 27 -5.53 -6.12 33.31
N ASP A 28 -5.55 -6.34 34.62
CA ASP A 28 -6.50 -5.72 35.54
C ASP A 28 -6.38 -4.19 35.56
N ALA A 29 -5.13 -3.70 35.67
CA ALA A 29 -4.86 -2.28 35.64
C ALA A 29 -5.14 -1.66 34.26
N LEU A 30 -4.78 -2.36 33.19
CA LEU A 30 -5.05 -1.94 31.82
C LEU A 30 -6.56 -1.83 31.55
N ASP A 31 -7.32 -2.85 31.93
CA ASP A 31 -8.79 -2.89 31.75
C ASP A 31 -9.46 -1.74 32.52
N THR A 32 -9.05 -1.53 33.77
CA THR A 32 -9.56 -0.43 34.62
C THR A 32 -9.29 0.94 33.96
N LEU A 33 -8.11 1.15 33.42
CA LEU A 33 -7.76 2.42 32.79
C LEU A 33 -8.49 2.65 31.47
N LEU A 34 -8.61 1.63 30.64
CA LEU A 34 -9.37 1.70 29.39
C LEU A 34 -10.84 1.94 29.65
N GLU A 35 -11.41 1.29 30.68
CA GLU A 35 -12.81 1.50 31.06
C GLU A 35 -13.06 2.92 31.55
N GLN A 36 -12.16 3.50 32.36
CA GLN A 36 -12.27 4.91 32.77
C GLN A 36 -12.30 5.85 31.57
N GLU A 37 -11.41 5.65 30.60
CA GLU A 37 -11.37 6.46 29.38
C GLU A 37 -12.61 6.21 28.49
N HIS A 38 -13.10 4.97 28.45
CA HIS A 38 -14.30 4.59 27.71
C HIS A 38 -15.54 5.31 28.25
N GLN A 39 -15.73 5.34 29.57
CA GLN A 39 -16.84 6.06 30.18
C GLN A 39 -16.80 7.56 29.89
N VAL A 40 -15.61 8.19 29.97
CA VAL A 40 -15.44 9.60 29.62
C VAL A 40 -15.81 9.85 28.15
N TRP A 41 -15.42 8.94 27.23
CA TRP A 41 -15.76 9.05 25.83
C TRP A 41 -17.26 8.83 25.58
N LEU A 42 -17.91 7.87 26.27
CA LEU A 42 -19.33 7.60 26.11
C LEU A 42 -20.21 8.79 26.50
N ASP A 43 -19.82 9.50 27.55
CA ASP A 43 -20.62 10.61 28.14
C ASP A 43 -20.15 11.99 27.70
N GLY A 44 -18.95 12.07 27.14
CA GLY A 44 -18.31 13.30 26.71
C GLY A 44 -18.61 13.73 25.28
N PRO A 45 -18.08 14.89 24.89
CA PRO A 45 -18.11 15.36 23.51
C PRO A 45 -17.30 14.43 22.58
N ASN A 46 -17.48 14.62 21.27
CA ASN A 46 -16.71 13.86 20.30
C ASN A 46 -15.20 14.17 20.32
N LEU A 47 -14.79 15.31 20.81
CA LEU A 47 -13.40 15.71 20.98
C LEU A 47 -13.06 15.92 22.48
N PRO A 48 -11.83 15.63 22.90
CA PRO A 48 -10.74 14.96 22.17
C PRO A 48 -10.98 13.45 22.02
N TYR A 49 -10.42 12.85 20.96
CA TYR A 49 -10.54 11.42 20.68
C TYR A 49 -9.57 10.52 21.48
N THR A 50 -9.19 10.92 22.69
CA THR A 50 -8.12 10.29 23.47
C THR A 50 -8.33 8.78 23.65
N TYR A 51 -9.53 8.37 24.06
CA TYR A 51 -9.87 6.96 24.22
C TYR A 51 -9.72 6.17 22.90
N LEU A 52 -10.33 6.67 21.81
CA LEU A 52 -10.26 6.01 20.52
C LEU A 52 -8.82 5.89 20.03
N TRP A 53 -8.00 6.93 20.27
CA TRP A 53 -6.60 6.91 19.90
C TRP A 53 -5.81 5.88 20.71
N HIS A 54 -6.02 5.76 22.00
CA HIS A 54 -5.35 4.78 22.86
C HIS A 54 -5.73 3.35 22.48
N VAL A 55 -7.02 3.05 22.31
CA VAL A 55 -7.51 1.72 21.95
C VAL A 55 -7.00 1.32 20.55
N ASN A 56 -7.13 2.22 19.56
CA ASN A 56 -6.74 1.92 18.18
C ASN A 56 -5.23 1.82 18.00
N SER A 57 -4.42 2.38 18.89
CA SER A 57 -2.95 2.35 18.81
C SER A 57 -2.28 1.46 19.84
N LEU A 58 -3.03 0.58 20.50
CA LEU A 58 -2.43 -0.33 21.50
C LEU A 58 -1.43 -1.29 20.85
N PHE A 59 -1.67 -1.70 19.60
CA PHE A 59 -0.74 -2.46 18.77
C PHE A 59 -0.76 -1.94 17.32
N ASP A 60 0.27 -2.29 16.54
CA ASP A 60 0.37 -1.87 15.13
C ASP A 60 -0.60 -2.70 14.27
N PRO A 61 -1.52 -2.06 13.54
CA PRO A 61 -2.46 -2.78 12.68
C PRO A 61 -1.81 -3.35 11.40
N ALA A 62 -0.66 -2.82 10.98
CA ALA A 62 -0.04 -3.16 9.70
C ALA A 62 0.78 -4.45 9.74
N VAL A 63 1.18 -4.90 10.93
CA VAL A 63 2.11 -6.03 11.10
C VAL A 63 1.38 -7.18 11.80
N PRO A 64 1.39 -8.42 11.24
CA PRO A 64 0.98 -9.60 11.98
C PRO A 64 1.98 -9.84 13.12
N ASP A 65 1.47 -9.97 14.34
CA ASP A 65 2.29 -10.17 15.52
C ASP A 65 1.72 -11.29 16.39
N ALA A 66 2.41 -12.43 16.37
CA ALA A 66 2.00 -13.60 17.14
C ALA A 66 2.04 -13.35 18.66
N ASP A 67 2.92 -12.48 19.13
CA ASP A 67 3.01 -12.12 20.54
C ASP A 67 1.79 -11.30 20.97
N ILE A 68 1.31 -10.38 20.13
CA ILE A 68 0.07 -9.62 20.37
C ILE A 68 -1.12 -10.57 20.49
N LEU A 69 -1.28 -11.49 19.56
CA LEU A 69 -2.37 -12.47 19.63
C LEU A 69 -2.28 -13.33 20.89
N SER A 70 -1.08 -13.79 21.27
CA SER A 70 -0.83 -14.54 22.50
C SER A 70 -1.17 -13.74 23.76
N HIS A 71 -0.80 -12.44 23.79
CA HIS A 71 -1.18 -11.55 24.90
C HIS A 71 -2.69 -11.34 24.99
N LEU A 72 -3.39 -11.14 23.86
CA LEU A 72 -4.85 -11.03 23.82
C LEU A 72 -5.53 -12.32 24.32
N GLN A 73 -5.05 -13.49 23.86
CA GLN A 73 -5.56 -14.78 24.33
C GLN A 73 -5.34 -14.97 25.83
N SER A 74 -4.17 -14.57 26.34
CA SER A 74 -3.85 -14.60 27.77
C SER A 74 -4.75 -13.65 28.57
N TRP A 75 -5.06 -12.47 28.01
CA TRP A 75 -5.98 -11.52 28.66
C TRP A 75 -7.41 -12.08 28.72
N VAL A 76 -7.93 -12.57 27.59
CA VAL A 76 -9.26 -13.23 27.55
C VAL A 76 -9.34 -14.43 28.51
N ALA A 77 -8.28 -15.24 28.60
CA ALA A 77 -8.24 -16.39 29.50
C ALA A 77 -8.24 -15.98 30.99
N ALA A 78 -7.48 -14.93 31.33
CA ALA A 78 -7.40 -14.43 32.72
C ALA A 78 -8.66 -13.63 33.11
N TYR A 79 -9.26 -12.90 32.18
CA TYR A 79 -10.40 -12.00 32.41
C TYR A 79 -11.48 -12.23 31.33
N PRO A 80 -12.20 -13.36 31.37
CA PRO A 80 -13.18 -13.73 30.32
C PRO A 80 -14.40 -12.80 30.24
N GLU A 81 -14.61 -11.95 31.25
CA GLU A 81 -15.66 -10.94 31.27
C GLU A 81 -15.14 -9.53 30.95
N SER A 82 -13.88 -9.37 30.49
CA SER A 82 -13.34 -8.08 30.07
C SER A 82 -13.90 -7.67 28.71
N TYR A 83 -14.60 -6.55 28.67
CA TYR A 83 -15.06 -5.92 27.43
C TYR A 83 -13.88 -5.61 26.48
N HIS A 84 -12.82 -4.97 27.02
CA HIS A 84 -11.67 -4.52 26.22
C HIS A 84 -10.86 -5.70 25.67
N ALA A 85 -10.69 -6.79 26.43
CA ALA A 85 -9.99 -7.98 25.94
C ALA A 85 -10.65 -8.56 24.68
N HIS A 86 -11.99 -8.73 24.73
CA HIS A 86 -12.74 -9.22 23.59
C HIS A 86 -12.83 -8.21 22.44
N HIS A 87 -13.00 -6.93 22.74
CA HIS A 87 -13.03 -5.87 21.73
C HIS A 87 -11.70 -5.81 20.95
N LEU A 88 -10.57 -5.80 21.65
CA LEU A 88 -9.24 -5.75 21.03
C LEU A 88 -8.89 -7.06 20.31
N THR A 89 -9.38 -8.20 20.75
CA THR A 89 -9.30 -9.45 19.98
C THR A 89 -10.07 -9.34 18.66
N GLY A 90 -11.25 -8.74 18.68
CA GLY A 90 -12.02 -8.42 17.46
C GLY A 90 -11.25 -7.50 16.53
N GLN A 91 -10.62 -6.45 17.08
CA GLN A 91 -9.80 -5.51 16.30
C GLN A 91 -8.56 -6.17 15.69
N TYR A 92 -7.91 -7.09 16.38
CA TYR A 92 -6.81 -7.87 15.82
C TYR A 92 -7.23 -8.61 14.55
N TRP A 93 -8.36 -9.32 14.62
CA TRP A 93 -8.89 -10.08 13.47
C TRP A 93 -9.47 -9.19 12.37
N GLU A 94 -10.04 -8.03 12.69
CA GLU A 94 -10.39 -7.00 11.70
C GLU A 94 -9.15 -6.53 10.92
N ASN A 95 -8.05 -6.24 11.63
CA ASN A 95 -6.79 -5.85 11.02
C ASN A 95 -6.19 -7.00 10.19
N ALA A 96 -6.25 -8.25 10.68
CA ALA A 96 -5.81 -9.43 9.94
C ALA A 96 -6.61 -9.61 8.64
N ALA A 97 -7.92 -9.44 8.67
CA ALA A 97 -8.76 -9.49 7.48
C ALA A 97 -8.36 -8.43 6.45
N ALA A 98 -8.05 -7.21 6.90
CA ALA A 98 -7.57 -6.14 6.03
C ALA A 98 -6.17 -6.44 5.43
N ARG A 99 -5.23 -7.00 6.21
CA ARG A 99 -3.91 -7.40 5.72
C ARG A 99 -3.99 -8.52 4.69
N ILE A 100 -4.80 -9.55 4.96
CA ILE A 100 -5.01 -10.67 4.05
C ILE A 100 -5.61 -10.19 2.72
N ARG A 101 -6.66 -9.36 2.79
CA ARG A 101 -7.32 -8.78 1.62
C ARG A 101 -6.41 -7.87 0.81
N THR A 102 -5.44 -7.23 1.44
CA THR A 102 -4.59 -6.17 0.87
C THR A 102 -5.34 -4.85 0.57
N SER A 103 -4.60 -3.83 0.16
CA SER A 103 -5.15 -2.52 -0.24
C SER A 103 -5.59 -2.45 -1.70
N ASN A 104 -5.45 -3.53 -2.45
CA ASN A 104 -5.82 -3.59 -3.87
C ASN A 104 -7.33 -3.42 -4.06
N GLY A 105 -7.74 -2.90 -5.22
CA GLY A 105 -9.16 -2.89 -5.61
C GLY A 105 -9.75 -4.30 -5.57
N GLY A 106 -11.04 -4.43 -5.23
CA GLY A 106 -11.65 -5.74 -5.01
C GLY A 106 -11.52 -6.71 -6.20
N GLU A 107 -11.47 -6.19 -7.41
CA GLU A 107 -11.29 -6.95 -8.66
C GLU A 107 -9.87 -7.52 -8.86
N TYR A 108 -8.88 -7.03 -8.08
CA TYR A 108 -7.48 -7.47 -8.11
C TYR A 108 -7.10 -8.30 -6.89
N VAL A 109 -8.04 -8.65 -6.03
CA VAL A 109 -7.81 -9.50 -4.86
C VAL A 109 -8.11 -10.94 -5.24
N GLU A 110 -7.13 -11.82 -5.08
CA GLU A 110 -7.24 -13.25 -5.37
C GLU A 110 -8.29 -13.93 -4.46
N ASP A 111 -8.96 -14.96 -4.98
CA ASP A 111 -10.06 -15.66 -4.30
C ASP A 111 -9.63 -16.28 -2.96
N ASP A 112 -8.41 -16.80 -2.88
CA ASP A 112 -7.84 -17.36 -1.65
C ASP A 112 -7.62 -16.31 -0.57
N ARG A 113 -7.26 -15.08 -0.95
CA ARG A 113 -7.17 -13.94 -0.06
C ARG A 113 -8.55 -13.48 0.41
N TRP A 114 -9.55 -13.46 -0.48
CA TRP A 114 -10.92 -13.21 -0.08
C TRP A 114 -11.40 -14.25 0.93
N MET A 115 -11.14 -15.54 0.68
CA MET A 115 -11.46 -16.61 1.60
C MET A 115 -10.80 -16.43 2.98
N GLY A 116 -9.50 -16.15 3.01
CA GLY A 116 -8.76 -15.91 4.24
C GLY A 116 -9.27 -14.68 5.01
N ALA A 117 -9.58 -13.58 4.30
CA ALA A 117 -10.14 -12.37 4.89
C ALA A 117 -11.53 -12.60 5.49
N GLU A 118 -12.37 -13.39 4.83
CA GLU A 118 -13.67 -13.77 5.37
C GLU A 118 -13.57 -14.63 6.64
N LEU A 119 -12.64 -15.56 6.70
CA LEU A 119 -12.38 -16.36 7.89
C LEU A 119 -11.89 -15.50 9.07
N ALA A 120 -10.98 -14.55 8.81
CA ALA A 120 -10.54 -13.59 9.81
C ALA A 120 -11.68 -12.66 10.26
N ARG A 121 -12.53 -12.18 9.32
CA ARG A 121 -13.77 -11.44 9.65
C ARG A 121 -14.66 -12.22 10.60
N ASP A 122 -14.89 -13.51 10.35
CA ASP A 122 -15.75 -14.35 11.18
C ASP A 122 -15.25 -14.40 12.63
N LEU A 123 -13.91 -14.54 12.82
CA LEU A 123 -13.28 -14.49 14.15
C LEU A 123 -13.43 -13.11 14.80
N GLY A 124 -13.25 -12.05 14.02
CA GLY A 124 -13.43 -10.66 14.48
C GLY A 124 -14.86 -10.39 14.94
N VAL A 125 -15.85 -10.79 14.13
CA VAL A 125 -17.27 -10.62 14.44
C VAL A 125 -17.66 -11.41 15.68
N ALA A 126 -17.20 -12.66 15.83
CA ALA A 126 -17.48 -13.46 17.01
C ALA A 126 -16.94 -12.81 18.30
N ALA A 127 -15.71 -12.28 18.26
CA ALA A 127 -15.11 -11.57 19.38
C ALA A 127 -15.85 -10.26 19.71
N TYR A 128 -16.24 -9.48 18.71
CA TYR A 128 -17.03 -8.26 18.90
C TYR A 128 -18.42 -8.54 19.47
N LEU A 129 -19.11 -9.61 19.04
CA LEU A 129 -20.38 -10.01 19.63
C LEU A 129 -20.22 -10.40 21.10
N ARG A 130 -19.12 -11.10 21.45
CA ARG A 130 -18.84 -11.39 22.86
C ARG A 130 -18.58 -10.11 23.65
N ALA A 131 -17.76 -9.18 23.13
CA ALA A 131 -17.53 -7.88 23.75
C ALA A 131 -18.86 -7.12 23.97
N SER A 132 -19.72 -7.08 22.95
CA SER A 132 -21.00 -6.35 23.04
C SER A 132 -21.93 -6.87 24.15
N ALA A 133 -21.80 -8.14 24.53
CA ALA A 133 -22.57 -8.74 25.63
C ALA A 133 -22.00 -8.37 27.02
N LEU A 134 -20.77 -7.87 27.10
CA LEU A 134 -20.07 -7.61 28.36
C LEU A 134 -20.13 -6.13 28.79
N HIS A 135 -20.70 -5.26 27.98
CA HIS A 135 -20.82 -3.84 28.29
C HIS A 135 -22.24 -3.33 28.00
N GLN A 136 -22.75 -2.45 28.87
CA GLN A 136 -24.13 -1.91 28.71
C GLN A 136 -24.25 -0.95 27.51
N ARG A 137 -23.16 -0.26 27.14
CA ARG A 137 -23.09 0.71 26.03
C ARG A 137 -21.92 0.41 25.12
N PRO A 138 -21.96 -0.70 24.32
CA PRO A 138 -20.82 -1.12 23.51
C PRO A 138 -20.74 -0.37 22.16
N ALA A 139 -20.85 0.96 22.17
CA ALA A 139 -20.94 1.78 20.98
C ALA A 139 -19.76 1.59 20.03
N LEU A 140 -18.53 1.52 20.57
CA LEU A 140 -17.34 1.31 19.76
C LEU A 140 -17.34 -0.06 19.08
N THR A 141 -17.79 -1.11 19.79
CA THR A 141 -17.91 -2.47 19.22
C THR A 141 -18.93 -2.53 18.10
N PHE A 142 -20.08 -1.89 18.25
CA PHE A 142 -21.07 -1.81 17.18
C PHE A 142 -20.60 -1.00 15.97
N SER A 143 -19.85 0.08 16.20
CA SER A 143 -19.19 0.84 15.14
C SER A 143 -18.19 -0.02 14.34
N ARG A 144 -17.45 -0.92 15.01
CA ARG A 144 -16.56 -1.87 14.33
C ARG A 144 -17.32 -2.93 13.52
N LEU A 145 -18.43 -3.43 14.04
CA LEU A 145 -19.33 -4.33 13.27
C LEU A 145 -19.92 -3.64 12.04
N PHE A 146 -20.30 -2.37 12.15
CA PHE A 146 -20.69 -1.55 10.99
C PHE A 146 -19.57 -1.52 9.94
N ARG A 147 -18.36 -1.18 10.35
CA ARG A 147 -17.18 -1.07 9.46
C ARG A 147 -16.87 -2.41 8.78
N LEU A 148 -16.79 -3.52 9.52
CA LEU A 148 -16.58 -4.84 8.95
C LEU A 148 -17.65 -5.23 7.94
N THR A 149 -18.92 -4.92 8.24
CA THR A 149 -20.05 -5.17 7.34
C THR A 149 -19.90 -4.39 6.02
N CYS A 150 -19.47 -3.13 6.08
CA CYS A 150 -19.24 -2.31 4.89
C CYS A 150 -18.08 -2.81 4.02
N TYR A 151 -16.98 -3.26 4.64
CA TYR A 151 -15.77 -3.65 3.89
C TYR A 151 -15.78 -5.10 3.39
N LEU A 152 -16.37 -6.04 4.14
CA LEU A 152 -16.28 -7.48 3.89
C LEU A 152 -17.64 -8.17 3.83
N GLY A 153 -18.72 -7.41 3.95
CA GLY A 153 -20.05 -7.95 4.07
C GLY A 153 -20.31 -8.60 5.45
N GLU A 154 -21.56 -8.76 5.80
CA GLU A 154 -21.93 -9.45 7.02
C GLU A 154 -21.76 -10.98 6.86
N PRO A 155 -21.23 -11.70 7.87
CA PRO A 155 -21.15 -13.15 7.81
C PRO A 155 -22.54 -13.79 7.70
N GLN A 156 -22.69 -14.78 6.82
CA GLN A 156 -23.96 -15.50 6.64
C GLN A 156 -24.46 -16.13 7.96
N TRP A 157 -23.54 -16.71 8.75
CA TRP A 157 -23.90 -17.34 10.02
C TRP A 157 -24.53 -16.36 11.02
N LEU A 158 -24.08 -15.09 10.99
CA LEU A 158 -24.64 -14.05 11.84
C LEU A 158 -26.07 -13.69 11.41
N GLY A 159 -26.30 -13.53 10.10
CA GLY A 159 -27.64 -13.31 9.56
C GLY A 159 -28.62 -14.42 9.95
N VAL A 160 -28.17 -15.68 9.90
CA VAL A 160 -28.97 -16.85 10.33
C VAL A 160 -29.30 -16.78 11.82
N LEU A 161 -28.32 -16.47 12.69
CA LEU A 161 -28.59 -16.36 14.14
C LEU A 161 -29.53 -15.20 14.47
N LEU A 162 -29.42 -14.06 13.77
CA LEU A 162 -30.32 -12.91 13.96
C LEU A 162 -31.76 -13.22 13.54
N GLN A 163 -31.95 -14.14 12.59
CA GLN A 163 -33.26 -14.64 12.18
C GLN A 163 -33.82 -15.74 13.13
N GLY A 164 -33.04 -16.21 14.09
CA GLY A 164 -33.41 -17.35 14.94
C GLY A 164 -33.34 -18.69 14.20
N GLY A 165 -32.57 -18.77 13.11
CA GLY A 165 -32.36 -19.99 12.34
C GLY A 165 -31.37 -20.97 13.00
N GLU A 166 -31.21 -22.16 12.40
CA GLU A 166 -30.24 -23.15 12.86
C GLU A 166 -28.81 -22.65 12.66
N PRO A 167 -27.94 -22.74 13.69
CA PRO A 167 -26.55 -22.28 13.59
C PRO A 167 -25.78 -22.96 12.46
N LEU A 168 -25.02 -22.19 11.70
CA LEU A 168 -24.14 -22.73 10.70
C LEU A 168 -22.80 -23.17 11.32
N THR A 169 -22.19 -24.20 10.73
CA THR A 169 -20.85 -24.69 11.11
C THR A 169 -19.85 -24.46 10.00
N TYR A 170 -18.56 -24.41 10.34
CA TYR A 170 -17.51 -24.37 9.30
C TYR A 170 -17.52 -25.61 8.40
N ALA A 171 -17.90 -26.78 8.92
CA ALA A 171 -18.02 -27.99 8.11
C ALA A 171 -19.11 -27.86 7.02
N GLN A 172 -20.23 -27.21 7.32
CA GLN A 172 -21.28 -26.93 6.33
C GLN A 172 -20.81 -25.89 5.29
N ARG A 173 -20.05 -24.86 5.71
CA ARG A 173 -19.49 -23.87 4.81
C ARG A 173 -18.41 -24.47 3.92
N GLN A 174 -17.47 -25.24 4.49
CA GLN A 174 -16.43 -25.94 3.77
C GLN A 174 -16.95 -26.86 2.67
N ALA A 175 -18.07 -27.56 2.95
CA ALA A 175 -18.70 -28.45 1.97
C ALA A 175 -19.25 -27.76 0.71
N GLN A 176 -19.31 -26.41 0.72
CA GLN A 176 -19.79 -25.56 -0.39
C GLN A 176 -18.67 -24.88 -1.16
N ILE A 177 -17.42 -25.06 -0.75
CA ILE A 177 -16.23 -24.36 -1.26
C ILE A 177 -15.24 -25.39 -1.78
N GLU A 178 -14.55 -25.08 -2.87
CA GLU A 178 -13.49 -25.95 -3.39
C GLU A 178 -12.40 -26.20 -2.32
N PRO A 179 -11.98 -27.48 -2.10
CA PRO A 179 -11.07 -27.83 -1.01
C PRO A 179 -9.74 -27.07 -1.04
N GLU A 180 -9.17 -26.83 -2.23
CA GLU A 180 -7.94 -26.09 -2.43
C GLU A 180 -8.08 -24.62 -2.00
N LEU A 181 -9.19 -23.99 -2.36
CA LEU A 181 -9.49 -22.59 -2.00
C LEU A 181 -9.67 -22.44 -0.49
N TRP A 182 -10.40 -23.38 0.12
CA TRP A 182 -10.59 -23.40 1.57
C TRP A 182 -9.25 -23.53 2.32
N GLU A 183 -8.38 -24.47 1.89
CA GLU A 183 -7.07 -24.69 2.52
C GLU A 183 -6.13 -23.50 2.33
N ALA A 184 -6.14 -22.85 1.15
CA ALA A 184 -5.38 -21.65 0.89
C ALA A 184 -5.84 -20.48 1.78
N GLY A 185 -7.15 -20.29 1.95
CA GLY A 185 -7.72 -19.33 2.90
C GLY A 185 -7.29 -19.59 4.34
N LEU A 186 -7.29 -20.86 4.77
CA LEU A 186 -6.78 -21.26 6.08
C LEU A 186 -5.30 -20.99 6.25
N GLN A 187 -4.51 -21.12 5.18
CA GLN A 187 -3.08 -20.82 5.24
C GLN A 187 -2.83 -19.33 5.49
N HIS A 188 -3.59 -18.43 4.88
CA HIS A 188 -3.52 -17.01 5.19
C HIS A 188 -3.84 -16.74 6.67
N LEU A 189 -4.85 -17.40 7.21
CA LEU A 189 -5.22 -17.26 8.62
C LEU A 189 -4.12 -17.78 9.57
N ARG A 190 -3.46 -18.88 9.23
CA ARG A 190 -2.29 -19.40 10.00
C ARG A 190 -1.12 -18.42 9.99
N ASN A 191 -0.89 -17.74 8.87
CA ASN A 191 0.16 -16.71 8.76
C ASN A 191 -0.11 -15.50 9.68
N GLU A 192 -1.38 -15.27 10.04
CA GLU A 192 -1.78 -14.28 11.04
C GLU A 192 -1.72 -14.83 12.50
N GLY A 193 -1.23 -16.04 12.69
CA GLY A 193 -1.02 -16.65 14.00
C GLY A 193 -2.20 -17.50 14.52
N ALA A 194 -3.24 -17.73 13.74
CA ALA A 194 -4.33 -18.60 14.16
C ALA A 194 -3.89 -20.08 14.22
N PRO A 195 -3.94 -20.76 15.39
CA PRO A 195 -3.54 -22.14 15.48
C PRO A 195 -4.56 -23.09 14.83
N ALA A 196 -5.84 -22.72 14.87
CA ALA A 196 -6.96 -23.46 14.27
C ALA A 196 -8.17 -22.53 14.17
N LEU A 197 -9.14 -22.88 13.32
CA LEU A 197 -10.43 -22.23 13.33
C LEU A 197 -11.16 -22.53 14.66
N VAL A 198 -11.67 -21.48 15.27
CA VAL A 198 -12.60 -21.60 16.41
C VAL A 198 -14.00 -21.85 15.85
N GLU A 199 -14.77 -22.75 16.44
CA GLU A 199 -16.16 -23.02 16.03
C GLU A 199 -16.98 -21.73 15.98
N LEU A 200 -17.85 -21.63 14.99
CA LEU A 200 -18.76 -20.48 14.87
C LEU A 200 -19.74 -20.44 16.07
N PRO A 201 -20.15 -19.25 16.50
CA PRO A 201 -21.14 -19.10 17.55
C PRO A 201 -22.45 -19.85 17.21
N VAL A 202 -22.94 -20.64 18.15
CA VAL A 202 -24.22 -21.38 18.03
C VAL A 202 -25.42 -20.56 18.51
N ALA A 203 -25.17 -19.44 19.19
CA ALA A 203 -26.19 -18.51 19.67
C ALA A 203 -25.57 -17.12 19.82
N LEU A 204 -26.38 -16.08 19.77
CA LEU A 204 -25.94 -14.73 20.12
C LEU A 204 -25.59 -14.68 21.62
N PRO A 205 -24.43 -14.09 22.01
CA PRO A 205 -24.02 -14.03 23.41
C PRO A 205 -24.92 -13.12 24.28
N ALA A 206 -25.65 -12.19 23.65
CA ALA A 206 -26.70 -11.39 24.25
C ALA A 206 -27.81 -11.09 23.25
N PRO A 207 -29.04 -10.78 23.70
CA PRO A 207 -30.10 -10.31 22.82
C PRO A 207 -29.69 -8.99 22.14
N LEU A 208 -29.81 -8.96 20.82
CA LEU A 208 -29.65 -7.76 20.01
C LEU A 208 -31.01 -7.21 19.60
N PRO A 209 -31.17 -5.90 19.34
CA PRO A 209 -32.41 -5.33 18.80
C PRO A 209 -32.87 -6.05 17.54
N ALA A 210 -34.16 -6.21 17.35
CA ALA A 210 -34.70 -6.77 16.11
C ALA A 210 -34.35 -5.88 14.92
N ARG A 211 -34.11 -6.49 13.76
CA ARG A 211 -33.91 -5.78 12.50
C ARG A 211 -35.22 -5.30 11.94
N GLU A 212 -35.16 -4.14 11.30
CA GLU A 212 -36.21 -3.62 10.42
C GLU A 212 -36.13 -4.30 9.05
N GLU A 213 -37.21 -4.24 8.26
CA GLU A 213 -37.31 -4.96 6.98
C GLU A 213 -36.17 -4.58 6.01
N HIS A 214 -35.88 -3.29 5.84
CA HIS A 214 -34.82 -2.81 4.97
C HIS A 214 -33.40 -3.15 5.45
N GLU A 215 -33.19 -3.40 6.74
CA GLU A 215 -31.89 -3.74 7.32
C GLU A 215 -31.45 -5.18 7.02
N TRP A 216 -32.35 -6.02 6.47
CA TRP A 216 -31.98 -7.34 5.96
C TRP A 216 -31.31 -7.27 4.60
N GLU A 217 -31.69 -6.31 3.77
CA GLU A 217 -31.08 -6.05 2.47
C GLU A 217 -29.77 -5.26 2.64
N GLU A 218 -29.75 -4.31 3.60
CA GLU A 218 -28.62 -3.42 3.88
C GLU A 218 -28.18 -3.52 5.36
N PRO A 219 -27.43 -4.58 5.74
CA PRO A 219 -27.05 -4.84 7.14
C PRO A 219 -26.26 -3.71 7.81
N MET A 220 -25.58 -2.86 7.02
CA MET A 220 -24.87 -1.69 7.54
C MET A 220 -25.80 -0.72 8.29
N HIS A 221 -27.03 -0.53 7.82
CA HIS A 221 -28.01 0.34 8.47
C HIS A 221 -28.42 -0.15 9.87
N TYR A 222 -28.49 -1.47 10.05
CA TYR A 222 -28.71 -2.07 11.35
C TYR A 222 -27.61 -1.70 12.35
N TRP A 223 -26.34 -1.91 11.98
CA TRP A 223 -25.22 -1.60 12.87
C TRP A 223 -25.08 -0.11 13.13
N LEU A 224 -25.39 0.74 12.14
CA LEU A 224 -25.48 2.20 12.33
C LEU A 224 -26.53 2.55 13.39
N ARG A 225 -27.75 2.06 13.24
CA ARG A 225 -28.87 2.31 14.17
C ARG A 225 -28.53 1.83 15.59
N VAL A 226 -28.00 0.62 15.72
CA VAL A 226 -27.64 0.05 17.02
C VAL A 226 -26.51 0.85 17.69
N THR A 227 -25.51 1.30 16.93
CA THR A 227 -24.46 2.18 17.44
C THR A 227 -25.04 3.50 17.95
N LEU A 228 -25.90 4.14 17.16
CA LEU A 228 -26.49 5.44 17.51
C LEU A 228 -27.49 5.34 18.67
N ALA A 229 -28.10 4.17 18.88
CA ALA A 229 -28.92 3.92 20.05
C ALA A 229 -28.10 3.88 21.35
N THR A 230 -26.82 3.47 21.28
CA THR A 230 -25.90 3.44 22.45
C THR A 230 -25.14 4.73 22.66
N ARG A 231 -24.84 5.50 21.60
CA ARG A 231 -24.16 6.80 21.64
C ARG A 231 -24.75 7.72 20.54
N PRO A 232 -25.86 8.43 20.86
CA PRO A 232 -26.59 9.24 19.87
C PRO A 232 -25.77 10.34 19.21
N GLN A 233 -24.77 10.91 19.93
CA GLN A 233 -23.90 11.95 19.42
C GLN A 233 -22.67 11.41 18.66
N ASP A 234 -22.56 10.11 18.40
CA ASP A 234 -21.37 9.54 17.76
C ASP A 234 -21.13 10.12 16.35
N LEU A 235 -20.12 10.97 16.25
CA LEU A 235 -19.72 11.60 15.00
C LEU A 235 -18.88 10.67 14.13
N ALA A 236 -18.08 9.79 14.76
CA ALA A 236 -17.14 8.95 14.03
C ALA A 236 -17.86 7.96 13.10
N ILE A 237 -18.88 7.26 13.59
CA ILE A 237 -19.65 6.33 12.75
C ILE A 237 -20.42 7.05 11.64
N ARG A 238 -20.88 8.28 11.89
CA ARG A 238 -21.54 9.06 10.85
C ARG A 238 -20.57 9.49 9.75
N LYS A 239 -19.32 9.85 10.10
CA LYS A 239 -18.26 10.11 9.13
C LYS A 239 -17.97 8.86 8.29
N GLU A 240 -17.89 7.69 8.92
CA GLU A 240 -17.75 6.42 8.20
C GLU A 240 -18.95 6.13 7.30
N CYS A 241 -20.17 6.37 7.75
CA CYS A 241 -21.37 6.21 6.92
C CYS A 241 -21.31 7.12 5.68
N VAL A 242 -21.01 8.42 5.85
CA VAL A 242 -20.83 9.33 4.71
C VAL A 242 -19.74 8.85 3.75
N TYR A 243 -18.64 8.29 4.26
CA TYR A 243 -17.58 7.72 3.44
C TYR A 243 -18.06 6.52 2.60
N PHE A 244 -18.87 5.62 3.18
CA PHE A 244 -19.42 4.47 2.45
C PHE A 244 -20.53 4.85 1.46
N LEU A 245 -21.10 6.05 1.59
CA LEU A 245 -22.02 6.63 0.60
C LEU A 245 -21.31 7.30 -0.59
N TYR A 246 -19.97 7.25 -0.68
CA TYR A 246 -19.25 7.77 -1.85
C TYR A 246 -19.64 7.03 -3.13
N PRO A 247 -19.71 7.73 -4.29
CA PRO A 247 -20.07 7.13 -5.57
C PRO A 247 -19.24 5.89 -5.93
N ARG A 248 -17.96 5.85 -5.59
CA ARG A 248 -17.06 4.69 -5.81
C ARG A 248 -17.43 3.44 -5.00
N TRP A 249 -18.28 3.57 -3.98
CA TRP A 249 -18.82 2.46 -3.19
C TRP A 249 -20.28 2.14 -3.51
N GLY A 250 -20.82 2.76 -4.60
CA GLY A 250 -22.21 2.57 -5.03
C GLY A 250 -23.21 3.56 -4.46
N GLY A 251 -22.76 4.53 -3.65
CA GLY A 251 -23.60 5.62 -3.15
C GLY A 251 -23.68 6.82 -4.11
N SER A 252 -24.03 8.00 -3.59
CA SER A 252 -24.06 9.25 -4.35
C SER A 252 -23.90 10.47 -3.46
N HIS A 253 -23.48 11.61 -4.05
CA HIS A 253 -23.42 12.90 -3.35
C HIS A 253 -24.79 13.35 -2.82
N GLU A 254 -25.87 12.98 -3.51
CA GLU A 254 -27.24 13.26 -3.06
C GLU A 254 -27.60 12.40 -1.83
N ALA A 255 -27.27 11.11 -1.83
CA ALA A 255 -27.48 10.23 -0.68
C ALA A 255 -26.70 10.73 0.56
N MET A 256 -25.44 11.18 0.37
CA MET A 256 -24.66 11.80 1.44
C MET A 256 -25.35 13.05 1.99
N ALA A 257 -25.83 13.96 1.14
CA ALA A 257 -26.52 15.17 1.57
C ALA A 257 -27.80 14.83 2.34
N GLN A 258 -28.62 13.90 1.82
CA GLN A 258 -29.83 13.42 2.49
C GLN A 258 -29.53 12.81 3.86
N PHE A 259 -28.44 12.05 3.98
CA PHE A 259 -28.01 11.48 5.26
C PHE A 259 -27.61 12.59 6.25
N ILE A 260 -26.79 13.57 5.82
CA ILE A 260 -26.30 14.67 6.67
C ILE A 260 -27.44 15.54 7.17
N ASP A 261 -28.42 15.82 6.33
CA ASP A 261 -29.57 16.66 6.65
C ASP A 261 -30.74 15.85 7.25
N GLY A 262 -30.58 14.52 7.36
CA GLY A 262 -31.60 13.61 7.84
C GLY A 262 -31.64 13.42 9.35
N PRO A 263 -32.63 12.66 9.84
CA PRO A 263 -32.91 12.50 11.27
C PRO A 263 -31.78 11.81 12.04
N LEU A 264 -30.96 10.98 11.38
CA LEU A 264 -29.83 10.32 12.02
C LEU A 264 -28.70 11.29 12.44
N CYS A 265 -28.73 12.53 11.93
CA CYS A 265 -27.77 13.58 12.27
C CYS A 265 -28.35 14.69 13.16
N GLU A 266 -29.62 14.60 13.60
CA GLU A 266 -30.26 15.62 14.45
C GLU A 266 -29.57 15.84 15.80
N ALA A 267 -28.96 14.79 16.36
CA ALA A 267 -28.25 14.87 17.64
C ALA A 267 -26.89 15.59 17.55
N LEU A 268 -26.41 15.92 16.35
CA LEU A 268 -25.14 16.60 16.14
C LEU A 268 -25.30 18.13 16.26
N THR A 269 -24.27 18.78 16.80
CA THR A 269 -24.12 20.23 16.72
C THR A 269 -23.86 20.67 15.28
N GLU A 270 -24.01 21.97 14.98
CA GLU A 270 -23.76 22.49 13.64
C GLU A 270 -22.28 22.30 13.19
N PRO A 271 -21.25 22.56 14.04
CA PRO A 271 -19.87 22.23 13.68
C PRO A 271 -19.66 20.75 13.34
N GLU A 272 -20.25 19.83 14.11
CA GLU A 272 -20.15 18.39 13.87
C GLU A 272 -20.84 18.00 12.55
N ARG A 273 -22.02 18.57 12.26
CA ARG A 273 -22.72 18.36 10.98
C ARG A 273 -21.91 18.91 9.82
N ASN A 274 -21.31 20.08 9.97
CA ASN A 274 -20.42 20.66 8.97
C ASN A 274 -19.17 19.80 8.75
N SER A 275 -18.67 19.08 9.77
CA SER A 275 -17.59 18.13 9.57
C SER A 275 -17.98 16.94 8.67
N LEU A 276 -19.27 16.55 8.64
CA LEU A 276 -19.78 15.57 7.67
C LEU A 276 -19.81 16.14 6.26
N ARG A 277 -20.17 17.44 6.08
CA ARG A 277 -20.08 18.13 4.79
C ARG A 277 -18.66 18.21 4.28
N VAL A 278 -17.69 18.43 5.18
CA VAL A 278 -16.26 18.31 4.84
C VAL A 278 -15.93 16.89 4.33
N THR A 279 -16.41 15.84 5.02
CA THR A 279 -16.22 14.46 4.58
C THR A 279 -16.86 14.21 3.20
N GLN A 280 -18.06 14.72 2.96
CA GLN A 280 -18.69 14.65 1.65
C GLN A 280 -17.84 15.27 0.54
N CYS A 281 -17.26 16.45 0.79
CA CYS A 281 -16.41 17.12 -0.20
C CYS A 281 -15.09 16.39 -0.43
N TRP A 282 -14.59 15.61 0.53
CA TRP A 282 -13.33 14.86 0.38
C TRP A 282 -13.38 13.79 -0.70
N ASP A 283 -14.55 13.26 -1.06
CA ASP A 283 -14.66 12.35 -2.20
C ASP A 283 -14.14 13.02 -3.47
N TYR A 284 -14.61 14.22 -3.75
CA TYR A 284 -14.20 15.00 -4.91
C TYR A 284 -12.81 15.64 -4.75
N LEU A 285 -12.57 16.35 -3.64
CA LEU A 285 -11.34 17.08 -3.41
C LEU A 285 -10.14 16.14 -3.25
N GLY A 286 -10.32 15.01 -2.54
CA GLY A 286 -9.26 14.02 -2.33
C GLY A 286 -8.79 13.40 -3.63
N TYR A 287 -9.71 13.04 -4.51
CA TYR A 287 -9.38 12.48 -5.82
C TYR A 287 -8.63 13.48 -6.69
N ASN A 288 -9.12 14.72 -6.77
CA ASN A 288 -8.55 15.75 -7.63
C ASN A 288 -7.21 16.32 -7.09
N VAL A 289 -7.00 16.31 -5.77
CA VAL A 289 -5.70 16.71 -5.19
C VAL A 289 -4.62 15.66 -5.47
N LEU A 290 -4.99 14.38 -5.57
CA LEU A 290 -4.03 13.29 -5.80
C LEU A 290 -3.65 13.11 -7.28
N LEU A 291 -4.52 13.50 -8.21
CA LEU A 291 -4.34 13.31 -9.66
C LEU A 291 -4.57 14.63 -10.41
N PRO A 292 -3.74 15.67 -10.16
CA PRO A 292 -3.93 16.95 -10.83
C PRO A 292 -3.63 16.83 -12.32
N ASP A 293 -4.64 16.97 -13.17
CA ASP A 293 -4.40 17.46 -14.51
C ASP A 293 -4.30 19.00 -14.43
N ALA A 294 -3.08 19.49 -14.40
CA ALA A 294 -2.80 20.93 -14.32
C ALA A 294 -3.43 21.74 -15.49
N GLN A 295 -3.86 21.06 -16.54
CA GLN A 295 -4.53 21.65 -17.71
C GLN A 295 -6.05 21.82 -17.50
N ASP A 296 -6.65 21.14 -16.51
CA ASP A 296 -8.06 21.29 -16.20
C ASP A 296 -8.31 22.50 -15.28
N THR A 297 -8.27 23.70 -15.88
CA THR A 297 -8.46 24.97 -15.16
C THR A 297 -9.85 25.12 -14.55
N GLU A 298 -10.89 24.48 -15.11
CA GLU A 298 -12.25 24.50 -14.57
C GLU A 298 -12.33 23.70 -13.29
N ASN A 299 -11.71 22.51 -13.26
CA ASN A 299 -11.64 21.68 -12.08
C ASN A 299 -10.83 22.34 -10.96
N VAL A 300 -9.69 22.94 -11.28
CA VAL A 300 -8.88 23.72 -10.31
C VAL A 300 -9.71 24.85 -9.70
N ALA A 301 -10.43 25.62 -10.52
CA ALA A 301 -11.28 26.71 -10.06
C ALA A 301 -12.45 26.21 -9.18
N TYR A 302 -13.03 25.06 -9.51
CA TYR A 302 -14.06 24.43 -8.71
C TYR A 302 -13.53 23.98 -7.34
N CYS A 303 -12.35 23.34 -7.29
CA CYS A 303 -11.72 22.93 -6.03
C CYS A 303 -11.42 24.14 -5.15
N ARG A 304 -10.84 25.23 -5.69
CA ARG A 304 -10.61 26.48 -4.94
C ARG A 304 -11.90 27.01 -4.32
N LYS A 305 -12.95 27.13 -5.13
CA LYS A 305 -14.26 27.58 -4.67
C LYS A 305 -14.84 26.69 -3.58
N THR A 306 -14.64 25.38 -3.68
CA THR A 306 -15.10 24.43 -2.66
C THR A 306 -14.34 24.62 -1.36
N PHE A 307 -13.00 24.75 -1.38
CA PHE A 307 -12.21 25.04 -0.18
C PHE A 307 -12.62 26.39 0.46
N ASP A 308 -12.78 27.43 -0.35
CA ASP A 308 -13.22 28.74 0.14
C ASP A 308 -14.58 28.63 0.84
N TRP A 309 -15.54 27.89 0.25
CA TRP A 309 -16.83 27.63 0.87
C TRP A 309 -16.70 26.85 2.19
N LEU A 310 -15.90 25.77 2.24
CA LEU A 310 -15.68 24.99 3.46
C LEU A 310 -15.13 25.86 4.60
N LEU A 311 -14.28 26.82 4.32
CA LEU A 311 -13.72 27.75 5.32
C LEU A 311 -14.74 28.80 5.81
N THR A 312 -15.89 28.97 5.13
CA THR A 312 -17.01 29.79 5.62
C THR A 312 -17.88 29.07 6.65
N LEU A 313 -17.80 27.74 6.72
CA LEU A 313 -18.59 26.95 7.65
C LEU A 313 -18.06 27.11 9.09
N GLU A 314 -18.97 27.00 10.05
CA GLU A 314 -18.58 26.81 11.45
C GLU A 314 -18.02 25.39 11.63
N LEU A 315 -16.74 25.28 11.89
CA LEU A 315 -16.02 24.01 12.00
C LEU A 315 -15.32 23.93 13.35
N ASP A 316 -15.25 22.71 13.89
CA ASP A 316 -14.37 22.42 15.01
C ASP A 316 -12.90 22.68 14.64
N VAL A 317 -12.09 23.00 15.62
CA VAL A 317 -10.70 23.45 15.42
C VAL A 317 -9.84 22.45 14.65
N ASP A 318 -9.98 21.17 14.93
CA ASP A 318 -9.25 20.09 14.23
C ASP A 318 -9.70 19.92 12.77
N VAL A 319 -11.00 20.02 12.52
CA VAL A 319 -11.58 19.95 11.18
C VAL A 319 -11.15 21.16 10.35
N ARG A 320 -11.21 22.36 10.95
CA ARG A 320 -10.74 23.59 10.30
C ARG A 320 -9.25 23.49 9.95
N ALA A 321 -8.42 23.06 10.90
CA ALA A 321 -6.98 22.86 10.66
C ALA A 321 -6.73 21.88 9.50
N LYS A 322 -7.50 20.79 9.44
CA LYS A 322 -7.41 19.80 8.35
C LYS A 322 -7.80 20.39 6.99
N VAL A 323 -8.87 21.19 6.92
CA VAL A 323 -9.28 21.87 5.69
C VAL A 323 -8.21 22.85 5.23
N LEU A 324 -7.67 23.67 6.12
CA LEU A 324 -6.59 24.61 5.83
C LEU A 324 -5.34 23.91 5.29
N ARG A 325 -4.88 22.82 5.93
CA ARG A 325 -3.73 22.04 5.47
C ARG A 325 -3.95 21.45 4.08
N LYS A 326 -5.14 20.87 3.83
CA LYS A 326 -5.45 20.28 2.54
C LYS A 326 -5.57 21.34 1.44
N TYR A 327 -6.10 22.51 1.75
CA TYR A 327 -6.13 23.63 0.81
C TYR A 327 -4.71 24.13 0.49
N ALA A 328 -3.86 24.26 1.50
CA ALA A 328 -2.45 24.62 1.29
C ALA A 328 -1.72 23.61 0.39
N SER A 329 -1.92 22.31 0.65
CA SER A 329 -1.36 21.24 -0.18
C SER A 329 -1.85 21.32 -1.62
N PHE A 330 -3.16 21.53 -1.82
CA PHE A 330 -3.75 21.73 -3.14
C PHE A 330 -3.10 22.93 -3.86
N LEU A 331 -3.01 24.10 -3.24
CA LEU A 331 -2.37 25.28 -3.84
C LEU A 331 -0.92 25.02 -4.20
N SER A 332 -0.16 24.39 -3.31
CA SER A 332 1.24 24.04 -3.54
C SER A 332 1.40 23.11 -4.76
N THR A 333 0.50 22.13 -4.92
CA THR A 333 0.53 21.20 -6.05
C THR A 333 0.29 21.92 -7.38
N TYR A 334 -0.71 22.79 -7.46
CA TYR A 334 -1.06 23.50 -8.68
C TYR A 334 -0.24 24.77 -8.94
N ALA A 335 0.55 25.23 -7.97
CA ALA A 335 1.47 26.33 -8.15
C ALA A 335 2.72 25.94 -8.96
N ARG A 336 2.98 24.65 -9.11
CA ARG A 336 4.12 24.11 -9.85
C ARG A 336 3.79 23.99 -11.33
N THR A 337 4.62 24.58 -12.19
CA THR A 337 4.63 24.36 -13.64
C THR A 337 6.02 23.93 -14.09
N GLU A 338 6.10 23.20 -15.21
CA GLU A 338 7.35 22.78 -15.79
C GLU A 338 7.37 23.30 -17.23
N GLU A 339 8.33 24.17 -17.54
CA GLU A 339 8.53 24.76 -18.86
C GLU A 339 9.99 24.57 -19.25
N ASP A 340 10.23 24.00 -20.42
CA ASP A 340 11.58 23.71 -20.96
C ASP A 340 12.50 22.91 -20.01
N GLY A 341 11.92 22.04 -19.15
CA GLY A 341 12.65 21.24 -18.17
C GLY A 341 13.01 22.01 -16.88
N GLU A 342 12.57 23.26 -16.75
CA GLU A 342 12.71 24.05 -15.53
C GLU A 342 11.39 24.09 -14.74
N ILE A 343 11.52 23.99 -13.43
CA ILE A 343 10.36 24.06 -12.51
C ILE A 343 10.14 25.51 -12.09
N HIS A 344 8.96 26.01 -12.39
CA HIS A 344 8.51 27.35 -12.00
C HIS A 344 7.42 27.25 -10.92
N TRP A 345 7.43 28.20 -10.00
CA TRP A 345 6.49 28.27 -8.91
C TRP A 345 5.69 29.56 -8.92
N ASN A 346 4.36 29.47 -8.94
CA ASN A 346 3.50 30.63 -8.72
C ASN A 346 3.64 31.10 -7.27
N LYS A 347 4.42 32.17 -7.08
CA LYS A 347 4.72 32.68 -5.72
C LYS A 347 3.50 33.21 -4.98
N VAL A 348 2.45 33.65 -5.67
CA VAL A 348 1.22 34.11 -5.02
C VAL A 348 0.49 32.93 -4.38
N ASP A 349 0.32 31.84 -5.12
CA ASP A 349 -0.30 30.62 -4.61
C ASP A 349 0.56 29.97 -3.51
N MET A 350 1.88 29.98 -3.65
CA MET A 350 2.78 29.44 -2.63
C MET A 350 2.78 30.26 -1.34
N GLN A 351 2.68 31.61 -1.44
CA GLN A 351 2.52 32.45 -0.25
C GLN A 351 1.17 32.18 0.43
N GLN A 352 0.10 32.08 -0.34
CA GLN A 352 -1.22 31.72 0.20
C GLN A 352 -1.20 30.34 0.87
N ALA A 353 -0.53 29.34 0.27
CA ALA A 353 -0.37 28.02 0.87
C ALA A 353 0.36 28.11 2.21
N TYR A 354 1.45 28.87 2.30
CA TYR A 354 2.16 29.09 3.54
C TYR A 354 1.29 29.78 4.61
N ASP A 355 0.55 30.82 4.25
CA ASP A 355 -0.34 31.55 5.17
C ASP A 355 -1.45 30.65 5.72
N LEU A 356 -2.04 29.79 4.88
CA LEU A 356 -2.99 28.76 5.32
C LEU A 356 -2.36 27.74 6.29
N MET A 357 -1.11 27.36 6.07
CA MET A 357 -0.39 26.48 6.98
C MET A 357 -0.12 27.15 8.34
N VAL A 358 0.21 28.45 8.35
CA VAL A 358 0.35 29.23 9.60
C VAL A 358 -0.99 29.31 10.32
N GLU A 359 -2.09 29.59 9.62
CA GLU A 359 -3.43 29.60 10.23
C GLU A 359 -3.79 28.22 10.79
N ALA A 360 -3.54 27.15 10.01
CA ALA A 360 -3.76 25.78 10.46
C ALA A 360 -3.02 25.47 11.75
N TRP A 361 -1.75 25.87 11.84
CA TRP A 361 -0.94 25.69 13.04
C TRP A 361 -1.49 26.43 14.26
N GLN A 362 -2.03 27.63 14.07
CA GLN A 362 -2.57 28.45 15.16
C GLN A 362 -3.88 27.91 15.73
N VAL A 363 -4.71 27.28 14.90
CA VAL A 363 -6.01 26.73 15.32
C VAL A 363 -5.94 25.25 15.67
N ASP A 364 -4.88 24.54 15.27
CA ASP A 364 -4.75 23.10 15.47
C ASP A 364 -4.56 22.74 16.95
N LEU A 365 -5.03 21.57 17.34
CA LEU A 365 -4.80 21.06 18.69
C LEU A 365 -3.31 20.72 18.87
N PRO A 366 -2.73 21.05 20.03
CA PRO A 366 -1.33 20.72 20.33
C PRO A 366 -1.03 19.22 20.20
N GLU A 367 -2.01 18.38 20.48
CA GLU A 367 -1.96 16.93 20.46
C GLU A 367 -2.21 16.34 19.07
N SER A 368 -2.46 17.16 18.04
CA SER A 368 -2.69 16.67 16.69
C SER A 368 -1.47 15.92 16.15
N HIS A 369 -1.73 14.76 15.57
CA HIS A 369 -0.70 13.94 14.93
C HIS A 369 -0.06 14.71 13.75
N PRO A 370 1.28 14.74 13.65
CA PRO A 370 1.95 15.32 12.49
C PRO A 370 1.52 14.66 11.19
N ASP A 371 1.38 15.46 10.14
CA ASP A 371 0.90 15.04 8.81
C ASP A 371 2.03 15.19 7.79
N GLU A 372 2.33 14.13 7.04
CA GLU A 372 3.36 14.14 6.00
C GLU A 372 3.05 15.16 4.90
N GLY A 373 1.77 15.30 4.50
CA GLY A 373 1.36 16.30 3.51
C GLY A 373 1.63 17.73 3.96
N MET A 374 1.60 17.98 5.28
CA MET A 374 2.02 19.25 5.85
C MET A 374 3.51 19.50 5.65
N LEU A 375 4.33 18.49 5.88
CA LEU A 375 5.77 18.57 5.68
C LEU A 375 6.10 18.89 4.21
N ASP A 376 5.54 18.15 3.27
CA ASP A 376 5.81 18.32 1.84
C ASP A 376 5.38 19.71 1.35
N THR A 377 4.25 20.21 1.84
CA THR A 377 3.78 21.58 1.54
C THR A 377 4.74 22.63 2.08
N LEU A 378 5.20 22.51 3.33
CA LEU A 378 6.17 23.43 3.93
C LEU A 378 7.50 23.44 3.18
N ILE A 379 8.02 22.26 2.84
CA ILE A 379 9.24 22.13 2.05
C ILE A 379 9.07 22.82 0.70
N SER A 380 7.95 22.59 0.03
CA SER A 380 7.66 23.22 -1.27
C SER A 380 7.60 24.74 -1.15
N CYS A 381 6.94 25.28 -0.14
CA CYS A 381 6.85 26.72 0.08
C CYS A 381 8.21 27.35 0.40
N VAL A 382 8.90 26.82 1.41
CA VAL A 382 10.09 27.47 1.96
C VAL A 382 11.35 27.16 1.14
N ASN A 383 11.57 25.87 0.82
CA ASN A 383 12.81 25.43 0.20
C ASN A 383 12.79 25.58 -1.33
N PHE A 384 11.69 25.25 -1.98
CA PHE A 384 11.63 25.28 -3.45
C PHE A 384 11.09 26.60 -4.00
N ALA A 385 9.99 27.11 -3.50
CA ALA A 385 9.44 28.39 -3.94
C ALA A 385 10.13 29.60 -3.30
N GLY A 386 10.93 29.41 -2.24
CA GLY A 386 11.67 30.46 -1.55
C GLY A 386 10.79 31.45 -0.79
N ILE A 387 9.67 30.97 -0.23
CA ILE A 387 8.81 31.76 0.67
C ILE A 387 9.53 31.89 2.02
N GLU A 388 9.54 33.09 2.60
CA GLU A 388 10.14 33.35 3.90
C GLU A 388 9.33 32.68 5.03
N ASP A 389 10.00 31.85 5.86
CA ASP A 389 9.39 31.24 7.05
C ASP A 389 9.33 32.26 8.22
N SER A 390 8.58 33.33 8.02
CA SER A 390 8.44 34.44 8.97
C SER A 390 7.82 34.03 10.32
N PHE A 391 7.06 32.95 10.34
CA PHE A 391 6.44 32.38 11.54
C PHE A 391 7.32 31.34 12.24
N ASN A 392 8.47 30.96 11.68
CA ASN A 392 9.30 29.83 12.07
C ASN A 392 8.49 28.53 12.18
N LEU A 393 7.68 28.26 11.17
CA LEU A 393 6.76 27.11 11.17
C LEU A 393 7.51 25.79 11.01
N MET A 394 8.59 25.78 10.21
CA MET A 394 9.43 24.61 10.03
C MET A 394 10.05 24.12 11.35
N PRO A 395 10.76 24.94 12.15
CA PRO A 395 11.26 24.51 13.45
C PRO A 395 10.17 24.01 14.41
N LYS A 396 9.03 24.71 14.47
CA LYS A 396 7.89 24.31 15.32
C LYS A 396 7.29 22.96 14.92
N PHE A 397 7.19 22.70 13.62
CA PHE A 397 6.71 21.41 13.12
C PHE A 397 7.68 20.28 13.48
N LEU A 398 8.99 20.50 13.31
CA LEU A 398 10.01 19.55 13.73
C LEU A 398 9.94 19.23 15.22
N GLU A 399 9.79 20.26 16.06
CA GLU A 399 9.64 20.08 17.51
C GLU A 399 8.43 19.20 17.86
N ARG A 400 7.29 19.39 17.18
CA ARG A 400 6.09 18.54 17.31
C ARG A 400 6.39 17.10 16.88
N CYS A 401 7.03 16.91 15.71
CA CYS A 401 7.43 15.59 15.25
C CYS A 401 8.38 14.88 16.22
N GLN A 402 9.35 15.59 16.79
CA GLN A 402 10.28 15.03 17.77
C GLN A 402 9.58 14.61 19.05
N ALA A 403 8.62 15.41 19.54
CA ALA A 403 7.83 15.06 20.72
C ALA A 403 7.01 13.77 20.52
N TRP A 404 6.49 13.55 19.30
CA TRP A 404 5.84 12.30 18.94
C TRP A 404 6.82 11.15 18.77
N ALA A 405 7.98 11.38 18.17
CA ALA A 405 9.02 10.39 17.93
C ALA A 405 9.71 9.91 19.23
N ASP A 406 9.70 10.68 20.28
CA ASP A 406 10.22 10.30 21.61
C ASP A 406 9.39 9.15 22.25
N SER A 407 8.23 8.82 21.68
CA SER A 407 7.56 7.55 21.99
C SER A 407 8.19 6.43 21.16
N ALA A 408 8.68 5.38 21.80
CA ALA A 408 9.42 4.26 21.21
C ALA A 408 8.65 3.47 20.10
N TYR A 409 7.42 3.87 19.77
CA TYR A 409 6.52 3.15 18.87
C TYR A 409 6.10 3.93 17.62
N GLU A 410 6.64 5.14 17.39
CA GLU A 410 6.25 6.00 16.26
C GLU A 410 7.37 6.14 15.24
N THR A 411 7.71 5.01 14.60
CA THR A 411 8.76 4.99 13.56
C THR A 411 8.43 5.91 12.38
N ALA A 412 7.17 5.97 11.95
CA ALA A 412 6.74 6.86 10.87
C ALA A 412 6.91 8.35 11.24
N ILE A 413 6.63 8.72 12.50
CA ILE A 413 6.85 10.10 12.99
C ILE A 413 8.33 10.41 13.13
N ALA A 414 9.13 9.43 13.57
CA ALA A 414 10.58 9.58 13.64
C ALA A 414 11.19 9.80 12.25
N ALA A 415 10.67 9.07 11.23
CA ALA A 415 11.04 9.27 9.84
C ALA A 415 10.69 10.68 9.34
N LEU A 416 9.48 11.14 9.66
CA LEU A 416 9.02 12.47 9.32
C LEU A 416 9.92 13.56 9.95
N ALA A 417 10.24 13.42 11.24
CA ALA A 417 11.13 14.33 11.96
C ALA A 417 12.53 14.35 11.34
N SER A 418 13.01 13.20 10.87
CA SER A 418 14.32 13.05 10.24
C SER A 418 14.35 13.71 8.87
N LYS A 419 13.38 13.40 8.01
CA LYS A 419 13.23 14.03 6.68
C LYS A 419 13.27 15.55 6.80
N PHE A 420 12.56 16.08 7.79
CA PHE A 420 12.50 17.52 8.06
C PHE A 420 13.81 18.09 8.61
N GLY A 421 14.40 17.40 9.57
CA GLY A 421 15.65 17.82 10.20
C GLY A 421 16.81 17.88 9.20
N PHE A 422 16.84 16.98 8.21
CA PHE A 422 17.88 16.98 7.18
C PHE A 422 17.85 18.24 6.30
N TYR A 423 16.67 18.76 5.96
CA TYR A 423 16.57 20.05 5.30
C TYR A 423 17.14 21.18 6.16
N GLY A 424 16.87 21.14 7.47
CA GLY A 424 17.40 22.09 8.44
C GLY A 424 18.91 21.97 8.62
N ILE A 425 19.49 20.75 8.60
CA ILE A 425 20.93 20.52 8.64
C ILE A 425 21.59 21.13 7.40
N ALA A 426 21.09 20.85 6.22
CA ALA A 426 21.65 21.36 4.95
C ALA A 426 21.63 22.90 4.90
N LYS A 427 20.71 23.55 5.61
CA LYS A 427 20.64 25.01 5.77
C LYS A 427 21.37 25.55 7.01
N GLY A 428 22.06 24.69 7.76
CA GLY A 428 22.77 25.07 8.99
C GLY A 428 21.86 25.46 10.17
N GLN A 429 20.59 25.00 10.14
CA GLN A 429 19.59 25.33 11.17
C GLN A 429 19.56 24.32 12.33
N PHE A 430 20.01 23.07 12.08
CA PHE A 430 19.97 22.00 13.06
C PHE A 430 21.30 21.30 13.25
N ASP A 431 21.50 20.74 14.45
CA ASP A 431 22.66 19.91 14.77
C ASP A 431 22.51 18.52 14.12
N SER A 432 23.43 18.21 13.20
CA SER A 432 23.47 16.95 12.45
C SER A 432 23.65 15.74 13.37
N ASP A 433 24.53 15.82 14.38
CA ASP A 433 24.89 14.69 15.23
C ASP A 433 23.72 14.29 16.14
N ALA A 434 23.02 15.27 16.71
CA ALA A 434 21.84 15.03 17.54
C ALA A 434 20.70 14.40 16.73
N LEU A 435 20.47 14.86 15.49
CA LEU A 435 19.43 14.32 14.63
C LEU A 435 19.77 12.90 14.14
N LEU A 436 21.00 12.68 13.70
CA LEU A 436 21.48 11.36 13.27
C LEU A 436 21.43 10.33 14.41
N ALA A 437 21.79 10.72 15.64
CA ALA A 437 21.68 9.85 16.80
C ALA A 437 20.24 9.36 17.03
N ARG A 438 19.24 10.22 16.83
CA ARG A 438 17.82 9.86 16.91
C ARG A 438 17.36 8.96 15.77
N CYS A 439 17.90 9.14 14.59
CA CYS A 439 17.49 8.38 13.39
C CYS A 439 18.08 6.96 13.34
N ARG A 440 19.13 6.66 14.09
CA ARG A 440 19.84 5.36 14.04
C ARG A 440 18.99 4.14 14.38
N PHE A 441 17.87 4.29 15.07
CA PHE A 441 16.94 3.19 15.35
C PHE A 441 15.89 2.97 14.24
N MET A 442 15.80 3.86 13.26
CA MET A 442 14.89 3.75 12.12
C MET A 442 15.48 2.94 10.95
N LYS A 443 16.27 1.95 11.23
CA LYS A 443 17.16 1.20 10.31
C LYS A 443 16.51 0.59 9.05
N SER A 444 15.20 0.64 8.92
CA SER A 444 14.47 0.03 7.80
C SER A 444 13.51 1.00 7.11
N ASP A 445 13.60 2.29 7.40
CA ASP A 445 12.63 3.25 6.89
C ASP A 445 13.04 3.79 5.52
N THR A 446 12.26 3.42 4.48
CA THR A 446 12.42 3.89 3.10
C THR A 446 12.33 5.41 2.96
N ASN A 447 11.67 6.10 3.87
CA ASN A 447 11.57 7.56 3.88
C ASN A 447 12.92 8.24 4.13
N PHE A 448 13.85 7.53 4.78
CA PHE A 448 15.18 8.06 5.05
C PHE A 448 16.01 8.18 3.76
N GLY A 449 16.00 7.13 2.94
CA GLY A 449 16.64 7.13 1.63
C GLY A 449 16.03 8.19 0.70
N GLN A 450 14.72 8.38 0.74
CA GLN A 450 14.04 9.43 -0.02
C GLN A 450 14.44 10.83 0.46
N ALA A 451 14.58 11.06 1.77
CA ALA A 451 15.06 12.33 2.29
C ALA A 451 16.48 12.63 1.83
N ALA A 452 17.36 11.63 1.84
CA ALA A 452 18.73 11.76 1.36
C ALA A 452 18.79 12.10 -0.14
N ALA A 453 17.98 11.43 -0.97
CA ALA A 453 17.86 11.72 -2.39
C ALA A 453 17.36 13.16 -2.65
N ASN A 454 16.30 13.57 -1.95
CA ASN A 454 15.76 14.92 -2.08
C ASN A 454 16.80 16.01 -1.69
N LEU A 455 17.63 15.77 -0.68
CA LEU A 455 18.71 16.67 -0.31
C LEU A 455 19.80 16.75 -1.37
N PHE A 456 20.17 15.62 -1.96
CA PHE A 456 21.11 15.54 -3.04
C PHE A 456 20.66 16.37 -4.26
N GLU A 457 19.40 16.23 -4.61
CA GLU A 457 18.81 16.87 -5.79
C GLU A 457 18.60 18.38 -5.63
N SER A 458 18.13 18.82 -4.46
CA SER A 458 17.49 20.14 -4.35
C SER A 458 18.16 21.11 -3.38
N VAL A 459 18.95 20.64 -2.42
CA VAL A 459 19.45 21.49 -1.31
C VAL A 459 20.96 21.47 -1.20
N SER A 460 21.58 20.30 -1.07
CA SER A 460 23.02 20.12 -0.95
C SER A 460 23.42 18.71 -1.36
N GLU A 461 24.20 18.62 -2.43
CA GLU A 461 24.76 17.35 -2.90
C GLU A 461 25.62 16.66 -1.83
N GLU A 462 26.46 17.41 -1.13
CA GLU A 462 27.30 16.86 -0.06
C GLU A 462 26.48 16.30 1.10
N ALA A 463 25.45 17.03 1.54
CA ALA A 463 24.56 16.55 2.60
C ALA A 463 23.77 15.30 2.17
N GLY A 464 23.29 15.26 0.91
CA GLY A 464 22.62 14.09 0.35
C GLY A 464 23.54 12.87 0.32
N VAL A 465 24.75 13.00 -0.19
CA VAL A 465 25.73 11.91 -0.24
C VAL A 465 26.09 11.41 1.17
N PHE A 466 26.32 12.33 2.10
CA PHE A 466 26.58 11.97 3.49
C PHE A 466 25.46 11.12 4.08
N LEU A 467 24.20 11.54 3.91
CA LEU A 467 23.05 10.82 4.42
C LEU A 467 22.80 9.48 3.75
N LEU A 468 23.09 9.36 2.44
CA LEU A 468 23.03 8.06 1.75
C LEU A 468 24.00 7.06 2.39
N HIS A 469 25.22 7.50 2.72
CA HIS A 469 26.18 6.67 3.42
C HIS A 469 25.73 6.27 4.84
N GLU A 470 25.21 7.22 5.60
CA GLU A 470 24.68 6.94 6.95
C GLU A 470 23.51 5.96 6.89
N ALA A 471 22.52 6.19 6.02
CA ALA A 471 21.38 5.31 5.85
C ALA A 471 21.81 3.91 5.39
N ALA A 472 22.74 3.81 4.43
CA ALA A 472 23.31 2.55 3.99
C ALA A 472 24.05 1.81 5.13
N SER A 473 24.77 2.54 6.00
CA SER A 473 25.46 1.97 7.16
C SER A 473 24.48 1.34 8.18
N TRP A 474 23.26 1.85 8.23
CA TRP A 474 22.19 1.32 9.09
C TRP A 474 21.41 0.17 8.46
N GLY A 475 21.68 -0.13 7.19
CA GLY A 475 21.07 -1.25 6.46
C GLY A 475 19.91 -0.86 5.55
N GLU A 476 19.68 0.44 5.30
CA GLU A 476 18.64 0.91 4.39
C GLU A 476 19.02 0.59 2.93
N VAL A 477 18.18 -0.24 2.29
CA VAL A 477 18.53 -0.90 1.03
C VAL A 477 18.43 0.06 -0.17
N SER A 478 17.48 0.98 -0.16
CA SER A 478 17.31 1.96 -1.24
C SER A 478 18.47 2.96 -1.28
N SER A 479 19.01 3.35 -0.13
CA SER A 479 20.22 4.18 -0.05
C SER A 479 21.47 3.47 -0.58
N MET A 480 21.58 2.15 -0.32
CA MET A 480 22.66 1.35 -0.91
C MET A 480 22.57 1.33 -2.44
N ALA A 481 21.36 1.17 -2.99
CA ALA A 481 21.12 1.22 -4.43
C ALA A 481 21.45 2.60 -5.00
N SER A 482 21.01 3.67 -4.34
CA SER A 482 21.30 5.06 -4.72
C SER A 482 22.80 5.36 -4.70
N LEU A 483 23.55 4.82 -3.74
CA LEU A 483 25.03 4.91 -3.75
C LEU A 483 25.64 4.18 -4.94
N GLY A 484 25.08 3.04 -5.34
CA GLY A 484 25.48 2.34 -6.56
C GLY A 484 25.30 3.19 -7.82
N ASP A 485 24.20 3.91 -7.90
CA ASP A 485 23.88 4.80 -9.02
C ASP A 485 24.68 6.12 -8.95
N LEU A 486 24.94 6.66 -7.77
CA LEU A 486 25.83 7.80 -7.57
C LEU A 486 27.22 7.51 -8.10
N TYR A 487 27.84 6.41 -7.65
CA TYR A 487 29.18 6.02 -8.04
C TYR A 487 29.31 5.52 -9.49
N SER A 488 28.17 5.18 -10.15
CA SER A 488 28.18 4.95 -11.60
C SER A 488 28.14 6.24 -12.43
N GLY A 489 28.03 7.39 -11.79
CA GLY A 489 27.81 8.68 -12.43
C GLY A 489 26.38 8.90 -12.95
N TYR A 490 25.49 7.90 -12.80
CA TYR A 490 24.12 7.95 -13.33
C TYR A 490 23.31 9.09 -12.72
N LEU A 491 23.30 9.22 -11.37
CA LEU A 491 22.55 10.28 -10.69
C LEU A 491 23.03 11.67 -11.11
N SER A 492 24.33 11.89 -11.18
CA SER A 492 24.89 13.19 -11.60
C SER A 492 24.52 13.54 -13.03
N ARG A 493 24.55 12.55 -13.95
CA ARG A 493 24.12 12.75 -15.35
C ARG A 493 22.64 13.08 -15.47
N MET A 494 21.78 12.45 -14.69
CA MET A 494 20.34 12.77 -14.65
C MET A 494 20.09 14.23 -14.27
N HIS A 495 20.96 14.82 -13.43
CA HIS A 495 20.86 16.22 -13.00
C HIS A 495 21.75 17.16 -13.82
N GLY A 496 22.15 16.76 -15.04
CA GLY A 496 22.93 17.60 -15.96
C GLY A 496 24.38 17.86 -15.51
N ARG A 497 24.91 17.04 -14.60
CA ARG A 497 26.27 17.16 -14.04
C ARG A 497 27.19 16.08 -14.63
N ASP A 498 27.82 16.37 -15.70
CA ASP A 498 28.78 15.46 -16.37
C ASP A 498 30.13 16.19 -16.62
N PRO A 499 31.28 15.67 -16.16
CA PRO A 499 31.46 14.42 -15.44
C PRO A 499 31.03 14.49 -13.95
N SER A 500 30.62 13.34 -13.42
CA SER A 500 30.27 13.22 -12.01
C SER A 500 31.50 13.30 -11.10
N PRO A 501 31.53 14.17 -10.07
CA PRO A 501 32.63 14.22 -9.12
C PRO A 501 32.75 12.95 -8.25
N TYR A 502 31.73 12.09 -8.24
CA TYR A 502 31.65 10.88 -7.42
C TYR A 502 31.87 9.59 -8.21
N GLU A 503 32.14 9.64 -9.52
CA GLU A 503 32.27 8.46 -10.36
C GLU A 503 33.42 7.54 -9.87
N ASP A 504 33.03 6.31 -9.48
CA ASP A 504 33.92 5.28 -8.95
C ASP A 504 33.31 3.90 -9.23
N HIS A 505 33.76 3.24 -10.29
CA HIS A 505 33.18 1.98 -10.76
C HIS A 505 33.32 0.84 -9.74
N GLU A 506 34.37 0.82 -8.91
CA GLU A 506 34.54 -0.21 -7.88
C GLU A 506 33.51 -0.04 -6.77
N LYS A 507 33.31 1.20 -6.28
CA LYS A 507 32.28 1.50 -5.30
C LYS A 507 30.89 1.28 -5.86
N SER A 508 30.63 1.66 -7.12
CA SER A 508 29.35 1.38 -7.77
C SER A 508 29.02 -0.10 -7.77
N ARG A 509 30.00 -0.94 -8.18
CA ARG A 509 29.82 -2.40 -8.18
C ARG A 509 29.56 -2.93 -6.77
N TYR A 510 30.36 -2.50 -5.81
CA TYR A 510 30.19 -2.90 -4.40
C TYR A 510 28.78 -2.60 -3.88
N TRP A 511 28.30 -1.39 -4.04
CA TRP A 511 26.99 -1.00 -3.52
C TRP A 511 25.82 -1.67 -4.25
N LYS A 512 25.95 -1.89 -5.57
CA LYS A 512 24.95 -2.66 -6.34
C LYS A 512 24.90 -4.12 -5.89
N GLU A 513 26.03 -4.75 -5.63
CA GLU A 513 26.10 -6.11 -5.09
C GLU A 513 25.46 -6.19 -3.69
N VAL A 514 25.83 -5.32 -2.78
CA VAL A 514 25.28 -5.31 -1.41
C VAL A 514 23.77 -5.08 -1.41
N SER A 515 23.26 -4.15 -2.21
CA SER A 515 21.83 -3.89 -2.32
C SER A 515 21.07 -5.05 -2.97
N ALA A 516 21.64 -5.70 -3.98
CA ALA A 516 21.07 -6.88 -4.61
C ALA A 516 20.99 -8.08 -3.62
N GLU A 517 22.02 -8.32 -2.82
CA GLU A 517 22.01 -9.36 -1.77
C GLU A 517 20.94 -9.12 -0.70
N LYS A 518 20.56 -7.85 -0.49
CA LYS A 518 19.48 -7.47 0.42
C LYS A 518 18.10 -7.40 -0.24
N GLY A 519 17.99 -7.81 -1.50
CA GLY A 519 16.72 -7.92 -2.21
C GLY A 519 16.28 -6.69 -2.97
N HIS A 520 17.15 -5.69 -3.22
CA HIS A 520 16.78 -4.54 -4.05
C HIS A 520 16.64 -4.95 -5.53
N VAL A 521 15.42 -4.92 -6.03
CA VAL A 521 15.03 -5.52 -7.31
C VAL A 521 15.79 -4.95 -8.50
N VAL A 522 15.94 -3.60 -8.57
CA VAL A 522 16.67 -2.94 -9.66
C VAL A 522 18.17 -3.28 -9.61
N SER A 523 18.74 -3.38 -8.40
CA SER A 523 20.14 -3.78 -8.23
C SER A 523 20.35 -5.24 -8.60
N MET A 524 19.41 -6.14 -8.27
CA MET A 524 19.46 -7.54 -8.74
C MET A 524 19.51 -7.61 -10.27
N TYR A 525 18.64 -6.86 -10.96
CA TYR A 525 18.68 -6.76 -12.41
C TYR A 525 20.02 -6.23 -12.91
N ASN A 526 20.51 -5.11 -12.36
CA ASN A 526 21.76 -4.48 -12.79
C ASN A 526 22.97 -5.41 -12.60
N VAL A 527 23.05 -6.13 -11.46
CA VAL A 527 24.13 -7.10 -11.20
C VAL A 527 24.07 -8.24 -12.22
N ALA A 528 22.88 -8.81 -12.46
CA ALA A 528 22.72 -9.89 -13.42
C ALA A 528 23.05 -9.41 -14.86
N TYR A 529 22.58 -8.24 -15.25
CA TYR A 529 22.86 -7.63 -16.54
C TYR A 529 24.37 -7.42 -16.75
N ASN A 530 25.07 -6.90 -15.75
CA ASN A 530 26.53 -6.72 -15.84
C ASN A 530 27.26 -8.06 -15.93
N LEU A 531 26.87 -9.07 -15.16
CA LEU A 531 27.45 -10.40 -15.28
C LEU A 531 27.34 -10.97 -16.69
N ILE A 532 26.17 -10.79 -17.33
CA ILE A 532 25.91 -11.30 -18.67
C ILE A 532 26.68 -10.53 -19.73
N ASN A 533 26.76 -9.20 -19.65
CA ASN A 533 27.29 -8.34 -20.71
C ASN A 533 28.79 -7.99 -20.57
N GLU A 534 29.37 -8.11 -19.38
CA GLU A 534 30.80 -7.87 -19.18
C GLU A 534 31.67 -9.12 -19.46
N ASN A 535 31.05 -10.28 -19.65
CA ASN A 535 31.78 -11.55 -19.86
C ASN A 535 31.35 -12.19 -21.17
N ASP A 536 32.30 -12.46 -22.08
CA ASP A 536 32.06 -13.20 -23.33
C ASP A 536 31.53 -14.63 -23.07
N THR A 537 31.94 -15.22 -21.96
CA THR A 537 31.50 -16.54 -21.50
C THR A 537 31.37 -16.57 -20.00
N LEU A 538 30.20 -16.94 -19.49
CA LEU A 538 29.95 -17.03 -18.07
C LEU A 538 30.55 -18.32 -17.47
N THR A 539 31.14 -18.19 -16.28
CA THR A 539 31.42 -19.41 -15.49
C THR A 539 30.12 -20.03 -14.98
N PRO A 540 30.10 -21.30 -14.57
CA PRO A 540 28.90 -21.93 -13.98
C PRO A 540 28.32 -21.14 -12.80
N GLU A 541 29.18 -20.57 -11.95
CA GLU A 541 28.79 -19.76 -10.79
C GLU A 541 28.15 -18.44 -11.21
N GLN A 542 28.74 -17.75 -12.22
CA GLN A 542 28.18 -16.53 -12.76
C GLN A 542 26.84 -16.76 -13.45
N TYR A 543 26.71 -17.86 -14.20
CA TYR A 543 25.47 -18.27 -14.83
C TYR A 543 24.37 -18.50 -13.79
N GLN A 544 24.67 -19.32 -12.77
CA GLN A 544 23.71 -19.63 -11.70
C GLN A 544 23.28 -18.36 -10.97
N ARG A 545 24.22 -17.47 -10.67
CA ARG A 545 23.93 -16.20 -10.00
C ARG A 545 23.04 -15.30 -10.84
N ALA A 546 23.37 -15.08 -12.13
CA ALA A 546 22.56 -14.27 -13.01
C ALA A 546 21.14 -14.84 -13.19
N SER A 547 21.03 -16.16 -13.39
CA SER A 547 19.73 -16.85 -13.46
C SER A 547 18.90 -16.66 -12.19
N THR A 548 19.50 -16.85 -11.02
CA THR A 548 18.80 -16.70 -9.73
C THR A 548 18.34 -15.27 -9.51
N LEU A 549 19.18 -14.27 -9.80
CA LEU A 549 18.85 -12.86 -9.63
C LEU A 549 17.69 -12.46 -10.56
N LEU A 550 17.78 -12.76 -11.86
CA LEU A 550 16.72 -12.42 -12.83
C LEU A 550 15.40 -13.10 -12.51
N PHE A 551 15.44 -14.37 -12.12
CA PHE A 551 14.24 -15.11 -11.76
C PHE A 551 13.61 -14.59 -10.47
N SER A 552 14.41 -14.17 -9.49
CA SER A 552 13.93 -13.51 -8.28
C SER A 552 13.30 -12.14 -8.58
N VAL A 553 13.87 -11.40 -9.54
CA VAL A 553 13.26 -10.15 -10.01
C VAL A 553 11.86 -10.39 -10.56
N LEU A 554 11.65 -11.41 -11.41
CA LEU A 554 10.35 -11.70 -12.02
C LEU A 554 9.26 -12.07 -10.99
N ARG A 555 9.66 -12.58 -9.82
CA ARG A 555 8.75 -12.97 -8.73
C ARG A 555 8.57 -11.90 -7.67
N SER A 556 9.22 -10.75 -7.80
CA SER A 556 9.13 -9.68 -6.82
C SER A 556 7.78 -8.97 -6.88
N PRO A 557 7.06 -8.82 -5.76
CA PRO A 557 5.83 -8.02 -5.74
C PRO A 557 6.16 -6.54 -6.00
N ASN A 558 5.25 -5.82 -6.62
CA ASN A 558 5.37 -4.38 -6.92
C ASN A 558 6.51 -4.00 -7.88
N LEU A 559 6.88 -4.89 -8.78
CA LEU A 559 7.89 -4.65 -9.79
C LEU A 559 7.38 -3.68 -10.87
N GLY A 560 8.15 -2.63 -11.15
CA GLY A 560 7.86 -1.74 -12.29
C GLY A 560 7.92 -2.51 -13.63
N ARG A 561 6.90 -2.33 -14.48
CA ARG A 561 6.73 -3.07 -15.77
C ARG A 561 8.01 -3.10 -16.61
N THR A 562 8.72 -1.99 -16.72
CA THR A 562 9.96 -1.90 -17.52
C THR A 562 11.08 -2.82 -17.02
N VAL A 563 11.26 -2.92 -15.69
CA VAL A 563 12.29 -3.79 -15.10
C VAL A 563 11.90 -5.25 -15.28
N TRP A 564 10.63 -5.58 -15.09
CA TRP A 564 10.10 -6.90 -15.35
C TRP A 564 10.36 -7.35 -16.79
N GLN A 565 9.96 -6.53 -17.77
CA GLN A 565 10.13 -6.82 -19.21
C GLN A 565 11.60 -7.08 -19.58
N ARG A 566 12.49 -6.21 -19.12
CA ARG A 566 13.95 -6.37 -19.35
C ARG A 566 14.47 -7.66 -18.73
N SER A 567 14.10 -7.93 -17.48
CA SER A 567 14.53 -9.15 -16.78
C SER A 567 14.04 -10.42 -17.47
N ALA A 568 12.78 -10.44 -17.94
CA ALA A 568 12.22 -11.56 -18.66
C ALA A 568 12.93 -11.82 -20.00
N ARG A 569 13.29 -10.77 -20.74
CA ARG A 569 14.05 -10.87 -21.98
C ARG A 569 15.47 -11.40 -21.73
N GLU A 570 16.19 -10.84 -20.76
CA GLU A 570 17.55 -11.28 -20.43
C GLU A 570 17.56 -12.74 -19.93
N LEU A 571 16.62 -13.11 -19.08
CA LEU A 571 16.50 -14.48 -18.58
C LEU A 571 16.17 -15.47 -19.69
N SER A 572 15.27 -15.10 -20.59
CA SER A 572 14.93 -15.93 -21.76
C SER A 572 16.15 -16.15 -22.65
N THR A 573 16.96 -15.11 -22.89
CA THR A 573 18.20 -15.22 -23.62
C THR A 573 19.15 -16.19 -22.91
N LEU A 574 19.41 -15.94 -21.64
CA LEU A 574 20.33 -16.73 -20.84
C LEU A 574 19.95 -18.22 -20.82
N TRP A 575 18.70 -18.53 -20.58
CA TRP A 575 18.22 -19.90 -20.44
C TRP A 575 18.09 -20.65 -21.77
N LEU A 576 17.52 -20.03 -22.81
CA LEU A 576 17.35 -20.72 -24.11
C LEU A 576 18.68 -21.02 -24.80
N PHE A 577 19.71 -20.20 -24.63
CA PHE A 577 21.03 -20.43 -25.21
C PHE A 577 21.96 -21.22 -24.29
N SER A 578 21.48 -21.63 -23.10
CA SER A 578 22.20 -22.55 -22.23
C SER A 578 22.17 -23.98 -22.76
N ASN A 579 23.02 -24.84 -22.22
CA ASN A 579 22.95 -26.28 -22.46
C ASN A 579 22.22 -27.03 -21.33
N ILE A 580 21.43 -26.32 -20.53
CA ILE A 580 20.70 -26.85 -19.36
C ILE A 580 19.24 -27.05 -19.76
N ALA A 581 18.84 -28.30 -19.98
CA ALA A 581 17.51 -28.63 -20.50
C ALA A 581 16.38 -28.19 -19.56
N GLU A 582 16.62 -28.23 -18.25
CA GLU A 582 15.64 -27.81 -17.23
C GLU A 582 15.35 -26.29 -17.32
N ASP A 583 16.40 -25.46 -17.40
CA ASP A 583 16.25 -24.01 -17.56
C ASP A 583 15.55 -23.65 -18.87
N GLN A 584 15.89 -24.36 -19.95
CA GLN A 584 15.24 -24.19 -21.24
C GLN A 584 13.74 -24.53 -21.18
N ALA A 585 13.37 -25.60 -20.46
CA ALA A 585 11.98 -25.99 -20.29
C ALA A 585 11.20 -24.96 -19.48
N VAL A 586 11.74 -24.52 -18.35
CA VAL A 586 11.10 -23.47 -17.53
C VAL A 586 10.97 -22.17 -18.30
N CYS A 587 11.95 -21.80 -19.13
CA CYS A 587 11.84 -20.61 -19.98
C CYS A 587 10.63 -20.70 -20.92
N VAL A 588 10.48 -21.83 -21.60
CA VAL A 588 9.40 -22.03 -22.58
C VAL A 588 8.03 -22.13 -21.90
N ASP A 589 7.97 -22.75 -20.71
CA ASP A 589 6.72 -23.01 -20.00
C ASP A 589 6.23 -21.84 -19.16
N VAL A 590 7.14 -21.00 -18.65
CA VAL A 590 6.81 -19.94 -17.70
C VAL A 590 7.11 -18.54 -18.27
N VAL A 591 8.35 -18.28 -18.69
CA VAL A 591 8.78 -16.91 -19.03
C VAL A 591 8.25 -16.44 -20.38
N LEU A 592 8.35 -17.29 -21.41
CA LEU A 592 7.89 -16.92 -22.76
C LEU A 592 6.36 -16.73 -22.85
N PRO A 593 5.51 -17.51 -22.17
CA PRO A 593 4.07 -17.25 -22.14
C PRO A 593 3.72 -15.90 -21.55
N GLU A 594 4.39 -15.47 -20.48
CA GLU A 594 4.17 -14.16 -19.86
C GLU A 594 4.54 -13.02 -20.82
N LEU A 595 5.70 -13.11 -21.50
CA LEU A 595 6.09 -12.15 -22.54
C LEU A 595 5.15 -12.13 -23.74
N TRP A 596 4.60 -13.30 -24.12
CA TRP A 596 3.63 -13.39 -25.23
C TRP A 596 2.28 -12.77 -24.90
N ASN A 597 1.85 -12.88 -23.65
CA ASN A 597 0.59 -12.33 -23.17
C ASN A 597 0.69 -10.84 -22.77
N ASP A 598 1.90 -10.25 -22.83
CA ASP A 598 2.08 -8.81 -22.57
C ASP A 598 1.39 -7.98 -23.66
N GLU A 599 0.90 -6.79 -23.29
CA GLU A 599 0.26 -5.85 -24.23
C GLU A 599 1.26 -5.19 -25.21
N ASP A 600 2.56 -5.18 -24.86
CA ASP A 600 3.63 -4.59 -25.65
C ASP A 600 4.00 -5.51 -26.83
N ASP A 601 3.79 -5.04 -28.06
CA ASP A 601 4.15 -5.76 -29.27
C ASP A 601 5.64 -6.12 -29.33
N ALA A 602 6.54 -5.33 -28.75
CA ALA A 602 7.95 -5.65 -28.68
C ALA A 602 8.24 -6.88 -27.80
N ASN A 603 7.50 -7.10 -26.70
CA ASN A 603 7.61 -8.30 -25.90
C ASN A 603 7.04 -9.52 -26.61
N ARG A 604 5.91 -9.35 -27.28
CA ARG A 604 5.26 -10.40 -28.07
C ARG A 604 6.12 -10.82 -29.25
N ASP A 605 6.74 -9.86 -29.96
CA ASP A 605 7.71 -10.15 -31.03
C ASP A 605 8.89 -10.97 -30.51
N TYR A 606 9.44 -10.54 -29.38
CA TYR A 606 10.55 -11.21 -28.71
C TYR A 606 10.20 -12.65 -28.32
N ALA A 607 9.05 -12.87 -27.68
CA ALA A 607 8.56 -14.20 -27.32
C ALA A 607 8.37 -15.10 -28.55
N ALA A 608 7.76 -14.56 -29.60
CA ALA A 608 7.54 -15.32 -30.84
C ALA A 608 8.85 -15.74 -31.51
N GLY A 609 9.86 -14.85 -31.53
CA GLY A 609 11.19 -15.17 -32.05
C GLY A 609 11.89 -16.25 -31.23
N TYR A 610 11.73 -16.27 -29.92
CA TYR A 610 12.31 -17.29 -29.05
C TYR A 610 11.55 -18.62 -29.08
N TYR A 611 10.24 -18.65 -29.22
CA TYR A 611 9.51 -19.88 -29.51
C TYR A 611 9.98 -20.48 -30.83
N ALA A 612 10.19 -19.67 -31.88
CA ALA A 612 10.72 -20.16 -33.15
C ALA A 612 12.12 -20.79 -32.96
N TYR A 613 12.97 -20.19 -32.16
CA TYR A 613 14.28 -20.73 -31.79
C TYR A 613 14.17 -22.05 -31.04
N ALA A 614 13.33 -22.10 -30.00
CA ALA A 614 13.11 -23.25 -29.14
C ALA A 614 12.67 -24.48 -29.98
N PHE A 615 11.64 -24.31 -30.81
CA PHE A 615 11.17 -25.39 -31.66
C PHE A 615 12.15 -25.79 -32.77
N ARG A 616 12.93 -24.83 -33.30
CA ARG A 616 13.95 -25.14 -34.30
C ARG A 616 15.06 -26.01 -33.74
N ASN A 617 15.51 -25.74 -32.53
CA ASN A 617 16.70 -26.36 -31.96
C ASN A 617 16.39 -27.45 -30.94
N GLY A 618 15.13 -27.59 -30.52
CA GLY A 618 14.74 -28.54 -29.46
C GLY A 618 15.17 -28.03 -28.06
N ALA A 619 15.21 -26.69 -27.86
CA ALA A 619 15.60 -26.08 -26.59
C ALA A 619 14.36 -26.00 -25.68
N GLY A 620 14.32 -26.83 -24.64
CA GLY A 620 13.19 -26.93 -23.71
C GLY A 620 11.91 -27.59 -24.26
N VAL A 621 11.87 -27.87 -25.56
CA VAL A 621 10.73 -28.52 -26.28
C VAL A 621 11.24 -29.49 -27.29
N ALA A 622 10.38 -30.42 -27.71
CA ALA A 622 10.72 -31.31 -28.82
C ALA A 622 10.92 -30.51 -30.13
N GLN A 623 12.00 -30.82 -30.86
CA GLN A 623 12.32 -30.14 -32.09
C GLN A 623 11.16 -30.29 -33.11
N ASN A 624 10.64 -29.18 -33.63
CA ASN A 624 9.53 -29.15 -34.54
C ASN A 624 9.64 -28.00 -35.56
N SER A 625 10.10 -28.32 -36.77
CA SER A 625 10.30 -27.34 -37.85
C SER A 625 8.99 -26.67 -38.31
N TYR A 626 7.84 -27.34 -38.17
CA TYR A 626 6.54 -26.73 -38.47
C TYR A 626 6.18 -25.62 -37.46
N LEU A 627 6.27 -25.92 -36.17
CA LEU A 627 6.00 -24.91 -35.12
C LEU A 627 7.04 -23.79 -35.17
N ALA A 628 8.33 -24.07 -35.41
CA ALA A 628 9.33 -23.03 -35.59
C ALA A 628 8.94 -22.02 -36.69
N LYS A 629 8.36 -22.52 -37.81
CA LYS A 629 7.87 -21.64 -38.88
C LYS A 629 6.61 -20.87 -38.50
N VAL A 630 5.69 -21.49 -37.78
CA VAL A 630 4.47 -20.82 -37.30
C VAL A 630 4.85 -19.63 -36.42
N TRP A 631 5.79 -19.82 -35.52
CA TRP A 631 6.20 -18.78 -34.59
C TRP A 631 7.04 -17.67 -35.24
N ILE A 632 7.93 -18.00 -36.18
CA ILE A 632 8.70 -16.95 -36.88
C ILE A 632 7.82 -16.12 -37.84
N ASP A 633 6.81 -16.75 -38.47
CA ASP A 633 5.83 -16.01 -39.27
C ASP A 633 5.01 -15.05 -38.38
N ARG A 634 4.73 -15.46 -37.14
CA ARG A 634 4.05 -14.60 -36.17
C ARG A 634 4.91 -13.41 -35.72
N ALA A 635 6.21 -13.63 -35.49
CA ALA A 635 7.16 -12.55 -35.18
C ALA A 635 7.23 -11.53 -36.34
N LEU A 636 7.29 -12.02 -37.59
CA LEU A 636 7.27 -11.15 -38.78
C LEU A 636 5.93 -10.43 -39.00
N GLU A 637 4.82 -10.99 -38.55
CA GLU A 637 3.52 -10.31 -38.60
C GLU A 637 3.45 -9.15 -37.57
N ILE A 638 4.09 -9.30 -36.42
CA ILE A 638 4.18 -8.25 -35.38
C ILE A 638 5.18 -7.19 -35.80
N SER A 639 6.37 -7.59 -36.26
CA SER A 639 7.49 -6.73 -36.64
C SER A 639 7.96 -7.01 -38.08
N PRO A 640 7.21 -6.55 -39.12
CA PRO A 640 7.50 -6.89 -40.51
C PRO A 640 8.85 -6.37 -41.02
N ASP A 641 9.36 -5.28 -40.43
CA ASP A 641 10.62 -4.65 -40.84
C ASP A 641 11.83 -5.16 -40.05
N SER A 642 11.66 -6.12 -39.14
CA SER A 642 12.75 -6.68 -38.34
C SER A 642 13.70 -7.51 -39.15
N GLN A 643 14.89 -6.99 -39.47
CA GLN A 643 15.93 -7.72 -40.17
C GLN A 643 16.30 -9.05 -39.48
N TYR A 644 16.35 -9.00 -38.14
CA TYR A 644 16.61 -10.19 -37.32
C TYR A 644 15.58 -11.32 -37.54
N ASN A 645 14.29 -10.99 -37.58
CA ASN A 645 13.23 -11.97 -37.85
C ASN A 645 13.31 -12.49 -39.26
N HIS A 646 13.63 -11.65 -40.25
CA HIS A 646 13.84 -12.07 -41.64
C HIS A 646 15.01 -13.04 -41.80
N ASP A 647 16.14 -12.77 -41.17
CA ASP A 647 17.30 -13.65 -41.20
C ASP A 647 17.02 -15.00 -40.57
N ARG A 648 16.33 -15.02 -39.43
CA ARG A 648 15.88 -16.26 -38.77
C ARG A 648 14.85 -17.01 -39.59
N ALA A 649 13.90 -16.35 -40.20
CA ALA A 649 12.93 -16.94 -41.09
C ALA A 649 13.62 -17.63 -42.28
N ASN A 650 14.57 -16.95 -42.89
CA ASN A 650 15.35 -17.54 -44.00
C ASN A 650 16.09 -18.82 -43.59
N GLU A 651 16.72 -18.81 -42.41
CA GLU A 651 17.38 -20.01 -41.86
C GLU A 651 16.42 -21.16 -41.58
N ILE A 652 15.23 -20.87 -41.04
CA ILE A 652 14.19 -21.86 -40.78
C ILE A 652 13.63 -22.40 -42.10
N TYR A 653 13.36 -21.52 -43.10
CA TYR A 653 12.82 -21.88 -44.39
C TYR A 653 13.78 -22.74 -45.22
N GLN A 654 15.06 -22.43 -45.24
CA GLN A 654 16.08 -23.21 -45.94
C GLN A 654 16.13 -24.67 -45.43
N ARG A 655 16.06 -24.89 -44.12
CA ARG A 655 16.09 -26.24 -43.52
C ARG A 655 14.80 -27.05 -43.71
N SER A 656 13.65 -26.40 -43.92
CA SER A 656 12.35 -27.09 -44.01
C SER A 656 11.95 -27.50 -45.43
N GLY A 657 12.67 -27.04 -46.46
CA GLY A 657 12.33 -27.25 -47.86
C GLY A 657 11.08 -26.47 -48.32
N MET A 658 10.85 -26.44 -49.64
CA MET A 658 9.77 -25.62 -50.24
C MET A 658 8.37 -26.01 -49.78
N LEU A 659 8.06 -27.30 -49.64
CA LEU A 659 6.75 -27.79 -49.17
C LEU A 659 6.51 -27.52 -47.66
N GLY A 660 7.56 -27.51 -46.85
CA GLY A 660 7.47 -27.20 -45.44
C GLY A 660 7.04 -25.74 -45.18
N GLY A 661 7.53 -24.79 -46.00
CA GLY A 661 7.16 -23.38 -45.88
C GLY A 661 5.68 -23.13 -46.17
N VAL A 662 5.15 -23.76 -47.20
CA VAL A 662 3.72 -23.65 -47.57
C VAL A 662 2.83 -24.25 -46.46
N ARG A 663 3.19 -25.42 -45.93
CA ARG A 663 2.45 -26.08 -44.85
C ARG A 663 2.46 -25.23 -43.55
N ALA A 664 3.59 -24.65 -43.20
CA ALA A 664 3.70 -23.79 -42.01
C ALA A 664 2.82 -22.54 -42.15
N LYS A 665 2.82 -21.86 -43.29
CA LYS A 665 1.97 -20.69 -43.56
C LYS A 665 0.48 -21.04 -43.54
N MET A 666 0.08 -22.17 -44.10
CA MET A 666 -1.31 -22.64 -44.01
C MET A 666 -1.71 -23.01 -42.57
N GLY A 667 -0.81 -23.63 -41.80
CA GLY A 667 -1.02 -23.94 -40.41
C GLY A 667 -1.16 -22.68 -39.54
N PHE A 668 -0.29 -21.70 -39.73
CA PHE A 668 -0.38 -20.42 -39.04
C PHE A 668 -1.73 -19.73 -39.27
N ASN A 669 -2.19 -19.61 -40.52
CA ASN A 669 -3.47 -19.00 -40.84
C ASN A 669 -4.66 -19.73 -40.18
N ARG A 670 -4.62 -21.06 -40.10
CA ARG A 670 -5.64 -21.87 -39.43
C ARG A 670 -5.62 -21.68 -37.91
N ASP A 671 -4.43 -21.63 -37.32
CA ASP A 671 -4.26 -21.67 -35.87
C ASP A 671 -4.05 -20.28 -35.25
N LYS A 672 -4.02 -19.22 -36.08
CA LYS A 672 -3.79 -17.83 -35.64
C LYS A 672 -4.71 -17.40 -34.48
N ALA A 673 -6.01 -17.71 -34.59
CA ALA A 673 -6.96 -17.35 -33.55
C ALA A 673 -6.68 -18.04 -32.21
N LYS A 674 -6.18 -19.29 -32.24
CA LYS A 674 -5.78 -20.02 -31.02
C LYS A 674 -4.50 -19.43 -30.42
N ILE A 675 -3.52 -19.06 -31.25
CA ILE A 675 -2.28 -18.41 -30.82
C ILE A 675 -2.61 -17.08 -30.13
N ASP A 676 -3.47 -16.27 -30.76
CA ASP A 676 -3.85 -14.96 -30.23
C ASP A 676 -4.65 -15.07 -28.93
N ALA A 677 -5.54 -16.07 -28.80
CA ALA A 677 -6.37 -16.25 -27.63
C ALA A 677 -5.64 -16.83 -26.40
N ARG A 678 -4.63 -17.69 -26.64
CA ARG A 678 -3.97 -18.46 -25.58
C ARG A 678 -2.50 -18.09 -25.34
N GLY A 679 -1.92 -17.22 -26.17
CA GLY A 679 -0.50 -16.85 -26.13
C GLY A 679 0.47 -17.96 -26.55
N ARG A 680 0.34 -19.16 -26.06
CA ARG A 680 1.22 -20.32 -26.34
C ARG A 680 0.50 -21.57 -26.88
N ALA A 681 -0.74 -21.47 -27.32
CA ALA A 681 -1.61 -22.59 -27.57
C ALA A 681 -1.01 -23.72 -28.46
N ILE A 682 -0.16 -23.35 -29.45
CA ILE A 682 0.44 -24.30 -30.39
C ILE A 682 1.76 -24.86 -29.84
N THR A 683 2.32 -24.32 -28.79
CA THR A 683 3.64 -24.70 -28.27
C THR A 683 3.68 -26.14 -27.84
N PHE A 684 2.62 -26.65 -27.21
CA PHE A 684 2.56 -27.99 -26.61
C PHE A 684 1.54 -28.93 -27.22
N GLY A 685 0.70 -28.48 -28.12
CA GLY A 685 -0.46 -29.25 -28.62
C GLY A 685 -1.62 -29.29 -27.61
N ASP A 686 -2.82 -29.62 -28.11
CA ASP A 686 -4.06 -29.57 -27.31
C ASP A 686 -4.10 -30.61 -26.15
N ASP A 687 -3.33 -31.71 -26.26
CA ASP A 687 -3.38 -32.83 -25.30
C ASP A 687 -2.44 -32.64 -24.08
N ALA A 688 -1.40 -31.82 -24.20
CA ALA A 688 -0.45 -31.59 -23.08
C ALA A 688 -1.00 -30.64 -22.02
N HIS A 689 -2.06 -29.89 -22.31
CA HIS A 689 -2.66 -28.93 -21.34
C HIS A 689 -3.61 -29.59 -20.33
N GLN A 690 -4.03 -30.86 -20.55
CA GLN A 690 -4.90 -31.55 -19.60
C GLN A 690 -4.14 -32.23 -18.45
N GLU A 691 -2.80 -32.37 -18.55
CA GLU A 691 -1.98 -33.01 -17.52
C GLU A 691 -1.25 -32.04 -16.58
N HIS A 692 -1.30 -30.71 -16.83
CA HIS A 692 -0.56 -29.68 -16.07
C HIS A 692 -1.40 -28.48 -15.62
N GLN A 693 -2.75 -28.61 -15.61
CA GLN A 693 -3.65 -27.64 -14.96
C GLN A 693 -4.03 -28.09 -13.56
#